data_0bcbe03f03d6afc166f8061aee3f0879
#
_entry.id   0bcbe03f03d6afc166f8061aee3f0879
#
_cell.length_a   1.000
_cell.length_b   1.000
_cell.length_c   1.000
_cell.angle_alpha   90.00
_cell.angle_beta   90.00
_cell.angle_gamma   90.00
#
_symmetry.space_group_name_H-M   'P 1'
#
loop_
_entity.id
_entity.type
_entity.pdbx_description
1 polymer ?
#
loop_
_entity_poly.entity_id
_entity_poly.type
_entity_poly.pdbx_seq_one_letter_code
_entity_poly.pdbx_strand_id
1 'polypeptide(L)'
;MTTRARPSLALGCGISLATGLITSLAFPPFGLWPVAFVGLVPLLLILQRRTAPVGALLGLCFGLGLYGASLYWVLLFGELAWVALIILSATSVAVFGFLACHVTRPDRVLVDALALAALWTVLDWIRGVWPLGGLTWTALGISQVSNRSLLPLASVTAVWGVTFVVVFANAALAGILTRQGSGVRRSALAIAAAAAVTAPALLPGATPQGPTQTLAVVQIDVRVPENTSTVAEDLIVARRNVELHRSLAGNDPKPDLIVWGEGALDPASLQDPATVAAVEEVIAAVGVATTIGAVVNDPDGSQHTSVLAFDAAGRLVDRYDKTHLVPFGEYVPWRRRLQWLDVIDQIPVDRVAGEGSHPIEQPPVPAYGTPICFENSFPAITRAFVDQGAEFIVVPVNNASYLFTAAAEQHLQMSQMRAVETGRWVVDAGVAGISAFIDPTGAVVSRTALFEPGILRGQVRASTAQTAYVRFGDWLPALCGLIVVMSLLTPRRRSQTRPAPGPLPAPLRALAIMPTYDERDTIELAIRGVLATAGVDVLVVDDASPDGTGDIVRAIAAEEPRVRLLERAAKSGLASAYLAGFQVALADGYDVAIEMDSDLSHDPEELPSLIAAAQRHDLVVGSRYIPGGAVTDWSRSRVALSRGGNAYARFMLGLPIHDATSGYRVYRRVLLDALLRRPFAADGYGFQIELVMRSHRLGFDVGESPITFRDRQFGESKISRGIVVEALWMVTRWGAELRFRTRPRI
;
A
#
# COMPACT_ATOMS: atom_id res chain seq x y z
N MET A 1 -18.06 14.97 -27.38
CA MET A 1 -16.78 14.60 -26.74
C MET A 1 -15.98 13.73 -27.69
N THR A 2 -14.97 14.27 -28.35
CA THR A 2 -14.07 13.52 -29.24
C THR A 2 -13.35 12.46 -28.44
N THR A 3 -13.65 11.20 -28.71
CA THR A 3 -12.90 10.04 -28.19
C THR A 3 -11.48 10.11 -28.76
N ARG A 4 -10.53 10.65 -27.96
CA ARG A 4 -9.11 10.52 -28.32
C ARG A 4 -8.81 9.04 -28.51
N ALA A 5 -8.35 8.66 -29.71
CA ALA A 5 -7.94 7.31 -30.01
C ALA A 5 -6.88 6.85 -29.00
N ARG A 6 -7.05 5.65 -28.46
CA ARG A 6 -6.06 5.06 -27.54
C ARG A 6 -4.79 4.75 -28.33
N PRO A 7 -3.59 5.01 -27.78
CA PRO A 7 -2.37 4.55 -28.42
C PRO A 7 -2.40 3.04 -28.57
N SER A 8 -1.81 2.52 -29.66
CA SER A 8 -1.58 1.07 -29.78
C SER A 8 -0.78 0.54 -28.58
N LEU A 9 -0.82 -0.76 -28.35
CA LEU A 9 -0.07 -1.34 -27.21
C LEU A 9 1.42 -1.09 -27.36
N ALA A 10 1.98 -1.30 -28.55
CA ALA A 10 3.39 -1.05 -28.84
C ALA A 10 3.79 0.41 -28.58
N LEU A 11 2.98 1.36 -29.07
CA LEU A 11 3.23 2.79 -28.81
C LEU A 11 3.12 3.11 -27.32
N GLY A 12 2.17 2.49 -26.60
CA GLY A 12 2.04 2.63 -25.15
C GLY A 12 3.26 2.15 -24.40
N CYS A 13 3.81 0.97 -24.74
CA CYS A 13 5.04 0.43 -24.18
C CYS A 13 6.24 1.35 -24.49
N GLY A 14 6.37 1.82 -25.72
CA GLY A 14 7.44 2.75 -26.10
C GLY A 14 7.40 4.06 -25.32
N ILE A 15 6.21 4.66 -25.15
CA ILE A 15 6.04 5.87 -24.33
C ILE A 15 6.37 5.59 -22.88
N SER A 16 5.91 4.46 -22.31
CA SER A 16 6.19 4.10 -20.92
C SER A 16 7.70 3.92 -20.68
N LEU A 17 8.40 3.21 -21.53
CA LEU A 17 9.85 3.04 -21.46
C LEU A 17 10.58 4.39 -21.56
N ALA A 18 10.24 5.20 -22.55
CA ALA A 18 10.86 6.52 -22.75
C ALA A 18 10.65 7.45 -21.57
N THR A 19 9.44 7.46 -20.97
CA THR A 19 9.17 8.31 -19.81
C THR A 19 9.82 7.77 -18.53
N GLY A 20 10.01 6.46 -18.39
CA GLY A 20 10.87 5.87 -17.37
C GLY A 20 12.32 6.35 -17.49
N LEU A 21 12.88 6.30 -18.70
CA LEU A 21 14.22 6.86 -19.00
C LEU A 21 14.31 8.37 -18.68
N ILE A 22 13.30 9.16 -19.05
CA ILE A 22 13.27 10.60 -18.73
C ILE A 22 13.21 10.80 -17.21
N THR A 23 12.44 9.98 -16.49
CA THR A 23 12.32 10.10 -15.02
C THR A 23 13.66 9.83 -14.32
N SER A 24 14.51 8.97 -14.88
CA SER A 24 15.85 8.71 -14.32
C SER A 24 16.76 9.96 -14.31
N LEU A 25 16.50 10.95 -15.14
CA LEU A 25 17.23 12.23 -15.13
C LEU A 25 17.04 13.01 -13.82
N ALA A 26 16.06 12.65 -13.00
CA ALA A 26 15.88 13.22 -11.66
C ALA A 26 16.99 12.81 -10.68
N PHE A 27 17.73 11.75 -10.98
CA PHE A 27 18.83 11.21 -10.17
C PHE A 27 20.20 11.60 -10.74
N PRO A 28 21.29 11.48 -9.96
CA PRO A 28 22.63 11.62 -10.48
C PRO A 28 22.90 10.67 -11.67
N PRO A 29 23.71 11.10 -12.63
CA PRO A 29 24.56 12.30 -12.60
C PRO A 29 23.86 13.61 -12.96
N PHE A 30 22.60 13.58 -13.44
CA PHE A 30 21.91 14.77 -13.93
C PHE A 30 21.29 15.61 -12.80
N GLY A 31 20.64 14.96 -11.81
CA GLY A 31 20.05 15.61 -10.64
C GLY A 31 18.89 16.57 -10.95
N LEU A 32 18.23 16.39 -12.09
CA LEU A 32 17.11 17.25 -12.53
C LEU A 32 15.82 16.91 -11.74
N TRP A 33 15.85 17.13 -10.43
CA TRP A 33 14.77 16.77 -9.52
C TRP A 33 13.35 17.19 -9.96
N PRO A 34 13.10 18.34 -10.68
CA PRO A 34 11.75 18.70 -11.11
C PRO A 34 11.13 17.69 -12.08
N VAL A 35 11.94 16.93 -12.82
CA VAL A 35 11.47 15.90 -13.76
C VAL A 35 10.67 14.83 -13.05
N ALA A 36 10.96 14.51 -11.79
CA ALA A 36 10.23 13.55 -11.00
C ALA A 36 8.73 13.91 -10.84
N PHE A 37 8.37 15.21 -10.89
CA PHE A 37 6.98 15.66 -10.74
C PHE A 37 6.11 15.51 -12.01
N VAL A 38 6.72 15.18 -13.14
CA VAL A 38 6.01 15.04 -14.43
C VAL A 38 6.28 13.68 -15.10
N GLY A 39 7.30 12.97 -14.66
CA GLY A 39 7.77 11.75 -15.32
C GLY A 39 6.75 10.60 -15.35
N LEU A 40 5.90 10.48 -14.32
CA LEU A 40 4.86 9.46 -14.26
C LEU A 40 3.58 9.86 -15.02
N VAL A 41 3.39 11.14 -15.35
CA VAL A 41 2.15 11.62 -15.95
C VAL A 41 1.77 10.86 -17.22
N PRO A 42 2.66 10.61 -18.21
CA PRO A 42 2.29 9.87 -19.41
C PRO A 42 1.86 8.43 -19.10
N LEU A 43 2.54 7.73 -18.19
CA LEU A 43 2.14 6.40 -17.74
C LEU A 43 0.72 6.44 -17.16
N LEU A 44 0.44 7.36 -16.23
CA LEU A 44 -0.87 7.49 -15.58
C LEU A 44 -1.99 7.83 -16.57
N LEU A 45 -1.70 8.62 -17.60
CA LEU A 45 -2.65 8.93 -18.68
C LEU A 45 -2.96 7.71 -19.56
N ILE A 46 -1.94 6.90 -19.88
CA ILE A 46 -2.11 5.71 -20.71
C ILE A 46 -2.82 4.58 -19.93
N LEU A 47 -2.59 4.46 -18.63
CA LEU A 47 -3.23 3.44 -17.77
C LEU A 47 -4.75 3.62 -17.67
N GLN A 48 -5.27 4.82 -17.93
CA GLN A 48 -6.71 5.07 -17.86
C GLN A 48 -7.50 4.14 -18.77
N ARG A 49 -8.48 3.42 -18.18
CA ARG A 49 -9.36 2.50 -18.91
C ARG A 49 -8.64 1.31 -19.58
N ARG A 50 -7.42 0.97 -19.18
CA ARG A 50 -6.73 -0.26 -19.59
C ARG A 50 -7.15 -1.44 -18.71
N THR A 51 -6.96 -2.65 -19.23
CA THR A 51 -7.08 -3.88 -18.42
C THR A 51 -5.85 -4.03 -17.53
N ALA A 52 -6.01 -4.69 -16.41
CA ALA A 52 -4.92 -4.87 -15.44
C ALA A 52 -3.66 -5.55 -16.03
N PRO A 53 -3.75 -6.61 -16.86
CA PRO A 53 -2.56 -7.19 -17.49
C PRO A 53 -1.83 -6.21 -18.42
N VAL A 54 -2.57 -5.38 -19.17
CA VAL A 54 -1.96 -4.32 -19.99
C VAL A 54 -1.32 -3.26 -19.11
N GLY A 55 -1.96 -2.92 -17.98
CA GLY A 55 -1.39 -2.01 -17.00
C GLY A 55 -0.08 -2.52 -16.42
N ALA A 56 0.00 -3.81 -16.10
CA ALA A 56 1.23 -4.45 -15.64
C ALA A 56 2.36 -4.34 -16.67
N LEU A 57 2.07 -4.63 -17.94
CA LEU A 57 3.07 -4.51 -19.01
C LEU A 57 3.57 -3.07 -19.19
N LEU A 58 2.67 -2.08 -19.15
CA LEU A 58 3.04 -0.67 -19.27
C LEU A 58 3.90 -0.21 -18.07
N GLY A 59 3.53 -0.66 -16.87
CA GLY A 59 4.31 -0.44 -15.65
C GLY A 59 5.69 -1.09 -15.73
N LEU A 60 5.79 -2.33 -16.22
CA LEU A 60 7.05 -3.01 -16.45
C LEU A 60 7.95 -2.21 -17.40
N CYS A 61 7.41 -1.77 -18.55
CA CYS A 61 8.17 -0.96 -19.52
C CYS A 61 8.69 0.35 -18.88
N PHE A 62 7.87 1.03 -18.08
CA PHE A 62 8.30 2.23 -17.36
C PHE A 62 9.42 1.92 -16.35
N GLY A 63 9.25 0.86 -15.56
CA GLY A 63 10.25 0.41 -14.58
C GLY A 63 11.58 0.03 -15.23
N LEU A 64 11.55 -0.67 -16.37
CA LEU A 64 12.74 -1.01 -17.14
C LEU A 64 13.48 0.27 -17.62
N GLY A 65 12.75 1.29 -18.05
CA GLY A 65 13.35 2.58 -18.41
C GLY A 65 13.96 3.30 -17.20
N LEU A 66 13.23 3.40 -16.11
CA LEU A 66 13.68 4.10 -14.89
C LEU A 66 14.89 3.41 -14.26
N TYR A 67 14.76 2.12 -13.92
CA TYR A 67 15.81 1.40 -13.21
C TYR A 67 16.98 1.00 -14.12
N GLY A 68 16.72 0.73 -15.39
CA GLY A 68 17.78 0.45 -16.36
C GLY A 68 18.78 1.59 -16.51
N ALA A 69 18.27 2.82 -16.54
CA ALA A 69 19.15 4.00 -16.63
C ALA A 69 19.74 4.41 -15.27
N SER A 70 18.96 4.42 -14.18
CA SER A 70 19.48 4.87 -12.88
C SER A 70 20.41 3.87 -12.20
N LEU A 71 20.32 2.58 -12.53
CA LEU A 71 21.18 1.51 -11.99
C LEU A 71 22.20 0.99 -13.02
N TYR A 72 22.56 1.80 -14.04
CA TYR A 72 23.50 1.37 -15.09
C TYR A 72 24.89 0.99 -14.54
N TRP A 73 25.26 1.56 -13.39
CA TRP A 73 26.53 1.28 -12.73
C TRP A 73 26.68 -0.18 -12.28
N VAL A 74 25.56 -0.92 -12.13
CA VAL A 74 25.57 -2.35 -11.79
C VAL A 74 26.20 -3.19 -12.93
N LEU A 75 26.28 -2.67 -14.15
CA LEU A 75 27.02 -3.29 -15.25
C LEU A 75 28.50 -3.56 -14.92
N LEU A 76 29.08 -2.81 -13.98
CA LEU A 76 30.45 -3.06 -13.48
C LEU A 76 30.59 -4.43 -12.81
N PHE A 77 29.48 -5.00 -12.30
CA PHE A 77 29.42 -6.30 -11.65
C PHE A 77 28.88 -7.40 -12.57
N GLY A 78 28.64 -7.08 -13.84
CA GLY A 78 28.20 -8.00 -14.88
C GLY A 78 26.80 -7.71 -15.43
N GLU A 79 26.62 -8.04 -16.70
CA GLU A 79 25.34 -7.82 -17.42
C GLU A 79 24.17 -8.59 -16.79
N LEU A 80 24.42 -9.84 -16.34
CA LEU A 80 23.40 -10.67 -15.71
C LEU A 80 22.91 -10.07 -14.39
N ALA A 81 23.81 -9.53 -13.57
CA ALA A 81 23.48 -8.85 -12.32
C ALA A 81 22.60 -7.62 -12.59
N TRP A 82 22.99 -6.81 -13.58
CA TRP A 82 22.24 -5.63 -13.98
C TRP A 82 20.84 -6.01 -14.50
N VAL A 83 20.71 -6.96 -15.44
CA VAL A 83 19.43 -7.38 -15.99
C VAL A 83 18.52 -7.96 -14.90
N ALA A 84 19.05 -8.82 -14.03
CA ALA A 84 18.27 -9.40 -12.93
C ALA A 84 17.73 -8.31 -11.98
N LEU A 85 18.57 -7.35 -11.59
CA LEU A 85 18.22 -6.29 -10.66
C LEU A 85 17.18 -5.32 -11.23
N ILE A 86 17.31 -4.93 -12.52
CA ILE A 86 16.33 -4.04 -13.14
C ILE A 86 15.00 -4.72 -13.38
N ILE A 87 14.96 -6.01 -13.74
CA ILE A 87 13.71 -6.76 -13.88
C ILE A 87 13.02 -6.88 -12.51
N LEU A 88 13.77 -7.24 -11.47
CA LEU A 88 13.26 -7.32 -10.11
C LEU A 88 12.67 -5.98 -9.67
N SER A 89 13.41 -4.88 -9.84
CA SER A 89 12.95 -3.54 -9.47
C SER A 89 11.75 -3.09 -10.30
N ALA A 90 11.75 -3.36 -11.61
CA ALA A 90 10.65 -3.02 -12.51
C ALA A 90 9.37 -3.79 -12.21
N THR A 91 9.47 -4.96 -11.57
CA THR A 91 8.29 -5.74 -11.13
C THR A 91 7.42 -4.94 -10.16
N SER A 92 7.98 -4.11 -9.28
CA SER A 92 7.21 -3.22 -8.40
C SER A 92 6.32 -2.27 -9.20
N VAL A 93 6.84 -1.70 -10.30
CA VAL A 93 6.08 -0.81 -11.19
C VAL A 93 5.08 -1.59 -12.05
N ALA A 94 5.37 -2.84 -12.41
CA ALA A 94 4.41 -3.72 -13.06
C ALA A 94 3.19 -3.98 -12.13
N VAL A 95 3.43 -4.29 -10.87
CA VAL A 95 2.38 -4.45 -9.85
C VAL A 95 1.61 -3.14 -9.65
N PHE A 96 2.30 -2.00 -9.61
CA PHE A 96 1.66 -0.70 -9.59
C PHE A 96 0.72 -0.52 -10.79
N GLY A 97 1.17 -0.76 -12.02
CA GLY A 97 0.36 -0.64 -13.23
C GLY A 97 -0.86 -1.57 -13.23
N PHE A 98 -0.69 -2.81 -12.73
CA PHE A 98 -1.79 -3.75 -12.55
C PHE A 98 -2.85 -3.23 -11.57
N LEU A 99 -2.44 -2.83 -10.37
CA LEU A 99 -3.34 -2.39 -9.31
C LEU A 99 -3.93 -1.00 -9.57
N ALA A 100 -3.20 -0.10 -10.21
CA ALA A 100 -3.68 1.23 -10.59
C ALA A 100 -4.94 1.15 -11.45
N CYS A 101 -5.03 0.16 -12.36
CA CYS A 101 -6.24 -0.09 -13.14
C CYS A 101 -7.45 -0.48 -12.29
N HIS A 102 -7.26 -0.96 -11.06
CA HIS A 102 -8.33 -1.31 -10.13
C HIS A 102 -8.68 -0.18 -9.16
N VAL A 103 -7.72 0.66 -8.82
CA VAL A 103 -7.87 1.75 -7.85
C VAL A 103 -8.54 2.98 -8.47
N THR A 104 -8.23 3.32 -9.74
CA THR A 104 -8.69 4.55 -10.40
C THR A 104 -10.17 4.51 -10.79
N ARG A 105 -10.88 5.66 -10.62
CA ARG A 105 -12.30 5.88 -10.92
C ARG A 105 -12.53 7.25 -11.57
N PRO A 106 -13.37 7.34 -12.60
CA PRO A 106 -13.53 8.57 -13.39
C PRO A 106 -14.05 9.79 -12.62
N ASP A 107 -14.70 9.59 -11.49
CA ASP A 107 -15.50 10.59 -10.75
C ASP A 107 -14.87 11.04 -9.41
N ARG A 108 -13.69 10.51 -9.04
CA ARG A 108 -13.05 10.75 -7.74
C ARG A 108 -11.59 11.16 -7.83
N VAL A 109 -11.30 12.20 -8.63
CA VAL A 109 -9.95 12.59 -9.03
C VAL A 109 -8.98 12.78 -7.85
N LEU A 110 -9.41 13.41 -6.75
CA LEU A 110 -8.57 13.59 -5.55
C LEU A 110 -8.32 12.26 -4.83
N VAL A 111 -9.37 11.46 -4.65
CA VAL A 111 -9.24 10.14 -3.99
C VAL A 111 -8.35 9.21 -4.82
N ASP A 112 -8.47 9.25 -6.13
CA ASP A 112 -7.63 8.47 -7.05
C ASP A 112 -6.18 8.92 -6.99
N ALA A 113 -5.92 10.24 -6.91
CA ALA A 113 -4.56 10.75 -6.78
C ALA A 113 -3.92 10.31 -5.47
N LEU A 114 -4.65 10.38 -4.34
CA LEU A 114 -4.19 9.88 -3.04
C LEU A 114 -3.94 8.37 -3.06
N ALA A 115 -4.85 7.61 -3.65
CA ALA A 115 -4.74 6.16 -3.70
C ALA A 115 -3.60 5.68 -4.61
N LEU A 116 -3.32 6.37 -5.72
CA LEU A 116 -2.17 6.09 -6.60
C LEU A 116 -0.85 6.42 -5.90
N ALA A 117 -0.79 7.56 -5.18
CA ALA A 117 0.37 7.93 -4.39
C ALA A 117 0.63 6.90 -3.27
N ALA A 118 -0.42 6.52 -2.55
CA ALA A 118 -0.34 5.49 -1.51
C ALA A 118 0.12 4.13 -2.09
N LEU A 119 -0.42 3.73 -3.24
CA LEU A 119 -0.05 2.47 -3.90
C LEU A 119 1.43 2.45 -4.30
N TRP A 120 1.94 3.53 -4.90
CA TRP A 120 3.36 3.62 -5.26
C TRP A 120 4.23 3.56 -4.02
N THR A 121 3.91 4.36 -3.00
CA THR A 121 4.69 4.45 -1.75
C THR A 121 4.78 3.10 -1.04
N VAL A 122 3.68 2.35 -0.95
CA VAL A 122 3.68 0.99 -0.37
C VAL A 122 4.55 0.03 -1.18
N LEU A 123 4.45 0.06 -2.50
CA LEU A 123 5.23 -0.83 -3.36
C LEU A 123 6.73 -0.47 -3.33
N ASP A 124 7.07 0.80 -3.24
CA ASP A 124 8.45 1.27 -3.08
C ASP A 124 9.01 0.89 -1.70
N TRP A 125 8.20 0.97 -0.64
CA TRP A 125 8.55 0.48 0.69
C TRP A 125 8.71 -1.06 0.71
N ILE A 126 7.81 -1.82 0.09
CA ILE A 126 7.95 -3.29 -0.04
C ILE A 126 9.24 -3.64 -0.75
N ARG A 127 9.57 -2.96 -1.87
CA ARG A 127 10.83 -3.12 -2.58
C ARG A 127 12.04 -2.80 -1.71
N GLY A 128 11.88 -1.86 -0.77
CA GLY A 128 12.90 -1.47 0.21
C GLY A 128 13.13 -2.50 1.32
N VAL A 129 12.27 -3.51 1.51
CA VAL A 129 12.42 -4.53 2.56
C VAL A 129 12.41 -5.96 2.02
N TRP A 130 11.98 -6.20 0.80
CA TRP A 130 11.83 -7.51 0.19
C TRP A 130 12.07 -7.46 -1.34
N PRO A 131 12.69 -8.47 -1.95
CA PRO A 131 13.32 -9.68 -1.37
C PRO A 131 14.75 -9.41 -0.89
N LEU A 132 15.38 -10.39 -0.25
CA LEU A 132 16.80 -10.37 0.17
C LEU A 132 17.19 -9.15 1.03
N GLY A 133 16.29 -8.67 1.86
CA GLY A 133 16.49 -7.45 2.66
C GLY A 133 16.07 -6.17 1.94
N GLY A 134 15.77 -6.24 0.63
CA GLY A 134 15.25 -5.12 -0.16
C GLY A 134 16.31 -4.26 -0.84
N LEU A 135 15.81 -3.28 -1.60
CA LEU A 135 16.62 -2.26 -2.27
C LEU A 135 15.87 -0.93 -2.26
N THR A 136 16.33 0.02 -1.46
CA THR A 136 15.76 1.37 -1.40
C THR A 136 16.34 2.31 -2.46
N TRP A 137 17.38 1.88 -3.17
CA TRP A 137 18.06 2.65 -4.22
C TRP A 137 17.07 3.17 -5.25
N THR A 138 17.21 4.44 -5.65
CA THR A 138 16.31 5.12 -6.59
C THR A 138 14.84 5.21 -6.18
N ALA A 139 14.52 5.22 -4.87
CA ALA A 139 13.20 5.67 -4.41
C ALA A 139 12.99 7.13 -4.86
N LEU A 140 11.80 7.43 -5.43
CA LEU A 140 11.56 8.76 -6.03
C LEU A 140 11.80 9.93 -5.06
N GLY A 141 11.57 9.72 -3.77
CA GLY A 141 11.82 10.73 -2.75
C GLY A 141 13.29 11.12 -2.63
N ILE A 142 14.23 10.21 -2.90
CA ILE A 142 15.68 10.50 -2.84
C ILE A 142 16.07 11.56 -3.87
N SER A 143 15.44 11.59 -5.03
CA SER A 143 15.69 12.61 -6.05
C SER A 143 15.45 14.05 -5.56
N GLN A 144 14.75 14.22 -4.42
CA GLN A 144 14.31 15.51 -3.91
C GLN A 144 15.26 16.13 -2.85
N VAL A 145 16.44 15.58 -2.63
CA VAL A 145 17.39 16.12 -1.63
C VAL A 145 17.81 17.57 -1.90
N SER A 146 17.75 18.01 -3.14
CA SER A 146 17.99 19.41 -3.52
C SER A 146 16.73 20.29 -3.45
N ASN A 147 15.56 19.70 -3.21
CA ASN A 147 14.30 20.43 -3.11
C ASN A 147 14.06 20.89 -1.66
N ARG A 148 14.56 22.07 -1.31
CA ARG A 148 14.51 22.62 0.04
C ARG A 148 13.09 22.80 0.59
N SER A 149 12.07 22.91 -0.28
CA SER A 149 10.68 23.06 0.15
C SER A 149 10.08 21.73 0.60
N LEU A 150 10.44 20.62 -0.05
CA LEU A 150 9.83 19.31 0.20
C LEU A 150 10.65 18.45 1.16
N LEU A 151 11.99 18.59 1.13
CA LEU A 151 12.91 17.75 1.89
C LEU A 151 12.60 17.69 3.40
N PRO A 152 12.17 18.77 4.10
CA PRO A 152 11.86 18.73 5.53
C PRO A 152 10.77 17.73 5.91
N LEU A 153 9.91 17.31 4.95
CA LEU A 153 8.91 16.27 5.17
C LEU A 153 9.53 14.94 5.61
N ALA A 154 10.77 14.67 5.22
CA ALA A 154 11.46 13.45 5.57
C ALA A 154 11.67 13.30 7.10
N SER A 155 11.77 14.40 7.86
CA SER A 155 11.85 14.35 9.33
C SER A 155 10.57 13.80 10.00
N VAL A 156 9.45 13.77 9.26
CA VAL A 156 8.15 13.27 9.75
C VAL A 156 7.82 11.88 9.22
N THR A 157 8.19 11.61 7.98
CA THR A 157 7.66 10.44 7.21
C THR A 157 8.74 9.62 6.52
N ALA A 158 9.99 9.91 6.76
CA ALA A 158 11.13 9.45 5.97
C ALA A 158 11.00 9.79 4.46
N VAL A 159 11.83 9.18 3.64
CA VAL A 159 11.78 9.25 2.17
C VAL A 159 10.39 8.89 1.59
N TRP A 160 9.60 8.13 2.35
CA TRP A 160 8.29 7.63 1.92
C TRP A 160 7.26 8.74 1.71
N GLY A 161 7.23 9.76 2.57
CA GLY A 161 6.34 10.90 2.40
C GLY A 161 6.76 11.81 1.26
N VAL A 162 8.04 11.96 1.05
CA VAL A 162 8.59 12.69 -0.10
C VAL A 162 8.19 11.98 -1.40
N THR A 163 8.35 10.65 -1.47
CA THR A 163 7.86 9.80 -2.58
C THR A 163 6.36 9.98 -2.79
N PHE A 164 5.57 9.91 -1.71
CA PHE A 164 4.12 10.09 -1.78
C PHE A 164 3.73 11.42 -2.42
N VAL A 165 4.34 12.53 -2.02
CA VAL A 165 4.04 13.86 -2.56
C VAL A 165 4.41 13.97 -4.03
N VAL A 166 5.57 13.44 -4.44
CA VAL A 166 5.99 13.41 -5.85
C VAL A 166 4.97 12.67 -6.70
N VAL A 167 4.53 11.48 -6.28
CA VAL A 167 3.56 10.68 -7.03
C VAL A 167 2.17 11.31 -6.98
N PHE A 168 1.77 11.89 -5.85
CA PHE A 168 0.51 12.63 -5.72
C PHE A 168 0.43 13.80 -6.70
N ALA A 169 1.50 14.57 -6.85
CA ALA A 169 1.56 15.68 -7.80
C ALA A 169 1.44 15.19 -9.25
N ASN A 170 2.12 14.09 -9.62
CA ASN A 170 1.95 13.45 -10.94
C ASN A 170 0.50 13.01 -11.18
N ALA A 171 -0.11 12.34 -10.20
CA ALA A 171 -1.49 11.85 -10.31
C ALA A 171 -2.49 13.01 -10.38
N ALA A 172 -2.26 14.08 -9.63
CA ALA A 172 -3.04 15.30 -9.68
C ALA A 172 -2.96 15.96 -11.07
N LEU A 173 -1.76 16.11 -11.61
CA LEU A 173 -1.55 16.68 -12.95
C LEU A 173 -2.21 15.82 -14.03
N ALA A 174 -2.07 14.49 -13.98
CA ALA A 174 -2.75 13.59 -14.89
C ALA A 174 -4.29 13.74 -14.82
N GLY A 175 -4.84 13.88 -13.60
CA GLY A 175 -6.27 14.14 -13.39
C GLY A 175 -6.75 15.49 -13.97
N ILE A 176 -5.96 16.54 -13.82
CA ILE A 176 -6.25 17.88 -14.39
C ILE A 176 -6.24 17.83 -15.93
N LEU A 177 -5.23 17.19 -16.53
CA LEU A 177 -5.07 17.07 -17.98
C LEU A 177 -6.20 16.29 -18.65
N THR A 178 -6.79 15.33 -17.96
CA THR A 178 -7.91 14.54 -18.48
C THR A 178 -9.27 15.25 -18.37
N ARG A 179 -9.29 16.45 -17.84
CA ARG A 179 -10.50 17.27 -17.62
C ARG A 179 -11.59 16.56 -16.81
N GLN A 180 -11.19 15.65 -15.94
CA GLN A 180 -12.11 14.95 -15.03
C GLN A 180 -12.61 15.90 -13.93
N GLY A 181 -13.93 15.95 -13.73
CA GLY A 181 -14.57 16.80 -12.72
C GLY A 181 -14.83 18.25 -13.17
N SER A 182 -15.48 19.02 -12.29
CA SER A 182 -15.75 20.46 -12.49
C SER A 182 -14.47 21.29 -12.42
N GLY A 183 -14.53 22.53 -12.93
CA GLY A 183 -13.43 23.50 -12.81
C GLY A 183 -12.96 23.67 -11.36
N VAL A 184 -13.91 23.79 -10.41
CA VAL A 184 -13.63 23.92 -8.98
C VAL A 184 -12.83 22.71 -8.44
N ARG A 185 -13.21 21.50 -8.81
CA ARG A 185 -12.47 20.29 -8.36
C ARG A 185 -11.05 20.25 -8.91
N ARG A 186 -10.83 20.70 -10.15
CA ARG A 186 -9.48 20.77 -10.76
C ARG A 186 -8.63 21.83 -10.07
N SER A 187 -9.19 23.00 -9.78
CA SER A 187 -8.48 24.04 -9.03
C SER A 187 -8.12 23.57 -7.60
N ALA A 188 -9.06 22.92 -6.90
CA ALA A 188 -8.79 22.35 -5.58
C ALA A 188 -7.67 21.31 -5.62
N LEU A 189 -7.64 20.46 -6.63
CA LEU A 189 -6.57 19.46 -6.80
C LEU A 189 -5.21 20.11 -7.08
N ALA A 190 -5.18 21.16 -7.92
CA ALA A 190 -3.95 21.91 -8.19
C ALA A 190 -3.42 22.60 -6.91
N ILE A 191 -4.31 23.22 -6.13
CA ILE A 191 -3.98 23.85 -4.86
C ILE A 191 -3.46 22.81 -3.88
N ALA A 192 -4.13 21.65 -3.75
CA ALA A 192 -3.70 20.58 -2.86
C ALA A 192 -2.31 20.04 -3.24
N ALA A 193 -2.04 19.85 -4.54
CA ALA A 193 -0.74 19.40 -5.01
C ALA A 193 0.36 20.46 -4.74
N ALA A 194 0.09 21.71 -5.02
CA ALA A 194 1.03 22.80 -4.73
C ALA A 194 1.30 22.91 -3.22
N ALA A 195 0.26 22.86 -2.39
CA ALA A 195 0.39 22.89 -0.94
C ALA A 195 1.20 21.69 -0.41
N ALA A 196 0.97 20.48 -0.93
CA ALA A 196 1.72 19.29 -0.53
C ALA A 196 3.23 19.41 -0.82
N VAL A 197 3.60 20.10 -1.90
CA VAL A 197 5.01 20.33 -2.26
C VAL A 197 5.64 21.47 -1.44
N THR A 198 4.89 22.51 -1.09
CA THR A 198 5.45 23.74 -0.50
C THR A 198 5.27 23.83 1.01
N ALA A 199 4.18 23.31 1.58
CA ALA A 199 3.91 23.39 3.00
C ALA A 199 4.98 22.73 3.90
N PRO A 200 5.68 21.65 3.49
CA PRO A 200 6.76 21.09 4.30
C PRO A 200 7.89 22.06 4.59
N ALA A 201 8.07 23.12 3.80
CA ALA A 201 9.04 24.20 4.08
C ALA A 201 8.76 24.92 5.41
N LEU A 202 7.54 24.81 5.95
CA LEU A 202 7.15 25.39 7.23
C LEU A 202 7.46 24.48 8.43
N LEU A 203 7.89 23.25 8.19
CA LEU A 203 8.29 22.34 9.26
C LEU A 203 9.56 22.88 9.94
N PRO A 204 9.64 22.82 11.26
CA PRO A 204 10.84 23.25 11.97
C PRO A 204 12.01 22.33 11.59
N GLY A 205 13.14 22.94 11.21
CA GLY A 205 14.39 22.21 11.02
C GLY A 205 14.93 21.70 12.35
N ALA A 206 15.64 20.58 12.31
CA ALA A 206 16.37 20.10 13.46
C ALA A 206 17.48 21.10 13.84
N THR A 207 17.50 21.51 15.10
CA THR A 207 18.53 22.39 15.66
C THR A 207 19.33 21.63 16.72
N PRO A 208 20.48 21.00 16.36
CA PRO A 208 21.32 20.31 17.33
C PRO A 208 21.76 21.26 18.46
N GLN A 209 21.69 20.79 19.70
CA GLN A 209 22.00 21.62 20.89
C GLN A 209 23.18 21.05 21.73
N GLY A 210 23.66 19.87 21.40
CA GLY A 210 24.78 19.22 22.10
C GLY A 210 26.14 19.83 21.79
N PRO A 211 27.23 19.22 22.31
CA PRO A 211 28.59 19.67 22.08
C PRO A 211 28.98 19.61 20.61
N THR A 212 29.84 20.50 20.21
CA THR A 212 30.48 20.47 18.88
C THR A 212 31.67 19.55 18.94
N GLN A 213 31.80 18.66 17.95
CA GLN A 213 32.93 17.76 17.76
C GLN A 213 33.62 18.10 16.44
N THR A 214 34.93 18.14 16.43
CA THR A 214 35.72 18.27 15.21
C THR A 214 36.17 16.89 14.75
N LEU A 215 35.76 16.49 13.56
CA LEU A 215 36.12 15.19 12.97
C LEU A 215 37.12 15.38 11.84
N ALA A 216 38.00 14.38 11.65
CA ALA A 216 38.89 14.29 10.50
C ALA A 216 38.64 12.95 9.79
N VAL A 217 38.24 13.00 8.53
CA VAL A 217 38.11 11.81 7.67
C VAL A 217 39.37 11.63 6.86
N VAL A 218 39.96 10.46 6.97
CA VAL A 218 41.15 10.07 6.20
C VAL A 218 40.69 9.38 4.93
N GLN A 219 40.93 9.97 3.78
CA GLN A 219 40.60 9.43 2.48
C GLN A 219 41.90 9.17 1.70
N ILE A 220 42.05 7.98 1.16
CA ILE A 220 43.24 7.58 0.39
C ILE A 220 42.89 7.35 -1.08
N ASP A 221 43.88 7.12 -1.92
CA ASP A 221 43.73 6.51 -3.25
C ASP A 221 43.96 5.00 -3.12
N VAL A 222 42.96 4.18 -3.36
CA VAL A 222 43.06 2.71 -3.27
C VAL A 222 43.65 2.07 -4.53
N ARG A 223 43.81 2.83 -5.60
CA ARG A 223 44.35 2.27 -6.86
C ARG A 223 45.77 1.81 -6.68
N VAL A 224 46.04 0.56 -7.01
CA VAL A 224 47.34 -0.09 -6.96
C VAL A 224 47.80 -0.48 -8.37
N PRO A 225 49.12 -0.75 -8.60
CA PRO A 225 49.60 -1.23 -9.88
C PRO A 225 48.89 -2.51 -10.33
N GLU A 226 48.72 -2.65 -11.64
CA GLU A 226 48.21 -3.89 -12.24
C GLU A 226 49.05 -5.09 -11.82
N ASN A 227 48.44 -6.24 -11.56
CA ASN A 227 49.05 -7.48 -11.07
C ASN A 227 49.53 -7.45 -9.60
N THR A 228 49.12 -6.48 -8.80
CA THR A 228 49.33 -6.56 -7.33
C THR A 228 48.45 -7.70 -6.76
N SER A 229 49.01 -8.56 -5.90
CA SER A 229 48.21 -9.58 -5.23
C SER A 229 47.27 -8.94 -4.22
N THR A 230 46.14 -9.56 -3.95
CA THR A 230 45.14 -9.08 -2.97
C THR A 230 45.78 -8.79 -1.61
N VAL A 231 46.65 -9.69 -1.12
CA VAL A 231 47.37 -9.48 0.14
C VAL A 231 48.25 -8.23 0.11
N ALA A 232 48.98 -8.01 -1.00
CA ALA A 232 49.81 -6.81 -1.14
C ALA A 232 48.98 -5.54 -1.29
N GLU A 233 47.84 -5.63 -1.93
CA GLU A 233 46.87 -4.52 -2.04
C GLU A 233 46.37 -4.11 -0.65
N ASP A 234 45.89 -5.06 0.18
CA ASP A 234 45.42 -4.81 1.55
C ASP A 234 46.50 -4.10 2.39
N LEU A 235 47.75 -4.57 2.32
CA LEU A 235 48.88 -3.97 3.05
C LEU A 235 49.22 -2.56 2.55
N ILE A 236 49.12 -2.29 1.24
CA ILE A 236 49.35 -0.97 0.65
C ILE A 236 48.24 0.00 1.14
N VAL A 237 46.99 -0.42 1.11
CA VAL A 237 45.85 0.38 1.57
C VAL A 237 46.01 0.73 3.05
N ALA A 238 46.31 -0.25 3.90
CA ALA A 238 46.55 -0.02 5.33
C ALA A 238 47.69 0.96 5.57
N ARG A 239 48.82 0.79 4.87
CA ARG A 239 49.99 1.68 4.97
C ARG A 239 49.66 3.12 4.58
N ARG A 240 48.94 3.33 3.48
CA ARG A 240 48.53 4.67 3.02
C ARG A 240 47.65 5.37 4.07
N ASN A 241 46.74 4.64 4.69
CA ASN A 241 45.91 5.17 5.80
C ASN A 241 46.78 5.57 7.01
N VAL A 242 47.75 4.72 7.42
CA VAL A 242 48.67 4.99 8.53
C VAL A 242 49.52 6.23 8.22
N GLU A 243 50.07 6.36 7.00
CA GLU A 243 50.90 7.51 6.58
C GLU A 243 50.10 8.81 6.63
N LEU A 244 48.86 8.80 6.09
CA LEU A 244 48.02 9.98 6.06
C LEU A 244 47.53 10.33 7.48
N HIS A 245 47.15 9.33 8.31
CA HIS A 245 46.80 9.54 9.73
C HIS A 245 47.98 10.15 10.49
N ARG A 246 49.22 9.69 10.27
CA ARG A 246 50.43 10.21 10.92
C ARG A 246 50.65 11.71 10.63
N SER A 247 50.20 12.17 9.47
CA SER A 247 50.29 13.61 9.13
C SER A 247 49.45 14.52 10.02
N LEU A 248 48.53 13.94 10.81
CA LEU A 248 47.73 14.65 11.83
C LEU A 248 48.52 14.89 13.12
N ALA A 249 49.68 14.24 13.32
CA ALA A 249 50.53 14.49 14.46
C ALA A 249 51.02 15.94 14.45
N GLY A 250 50.91 16.64 15.56
CA GLY A 250 51.34 18.04 15.66
C GLY A 250 50.32 19.08 15.14
N ASN A 251 49.18 18.69 14.64
CA ASN A 251 48.11 19.61 14.29
C ASN A 251 47.45 20.23 15.54
N ASP A 252 47.20 21.53 15.52
CA ASP A 252 46.52 22.28 16.58
C ASP A 252 45.43 23.14 15.92
N PRO A 253 44.14 23.02 16.30
CA PRO A 253 43.64 22.04 17.27
C PRO A 253 43.59 20.61 16.69
N LYS A 254 43.77 19.62 17.57
CA LYS A 254 43.54 18.20 17.24
C LYS A 254 42.07 17.98 16.96
N PRO A 255 41.67 17.04 16.07
CA PRO A 255 40.30 16.59 15.97
C PRO A 255 39.91 15.79 17.23
N ASP A 256 38.60 15.70 17.50
CA ASP A 256 38.05 14.87 18.59
C ASP A 256 37.92 13.39 18.16
N LEU A 257 37.73 13.15 16.86
CA LEU A 257 37.60 11.81 16.28
C LEU A 257 38.26 11.79 14.89
N ILE A 258 39.01 10.73 14.59
CA ILE A 258 39.55 10.42 13.26
C ILE A 258 38.74 9.21 12.71
N VAL A 259 38.37 9.27 11.41
CA VAL A 259 37.57 8.23 10.77
C VAL A 259 38.26 7.74 9.51
N TRP A 260 38.38 6.42 9.37
CA TRP A 260 38.82 5.74 8.14
C TRP A 260 37.61 5.04 7.50
N GLY A 261 37.55 5.00 6.16
CA GLY A 261 36.44 4.40 5.41
C GLY A 261 36.35 2.88 5.54
N GLU A 262 35.30 2.30 4.94
CA GLU A 262 35.08 0.86 4.86
C GLU A 262 36.20 0.17 4.07
N GLY A 263 36.74 -0.95 4.58
CA GLY A 263 37.85 -1.68 3.95
C GLY A 263 39.19 -0.95 4.04
N ALA A 264 39.37 -0.08 5.02
CA ALA A 264 40.67 0.52 5.30
C ALA A 264 41.64 -0.50 5.89
N LEU A 265 41.12 -1.53 6.59
CA LEU A 265 41.83 -2.71 7.05
C LEU A 265 41.09 -3.96 6.60
N ASP A 266 41.74 -4.77 5.79
CA ASP A 266 41.22 -6.04 5.32
C ASP A 266 41.93 -7.23 6.05
N PRO A 267 41.46 -8.47 5.90
CA PRO A 267 41.98 -9.60 6.68
C PRO A 267 43.50 -9.79 6.63
N ALA A 268 44.14 -9.52 5.50
CA ALA A 268 45.59 -9.63 5.40
C ALA A 268 46.30 -8.61 6.27
N SER A 269 45.79 -7.38 6.33
CA SER A 269 46.32 -6.30 7.17
C SER A 269 46.14 -6.59 8.67
N LEU A 270 45.02 -7.18 9.06
CA LEU A 270 44.73 -7.55 10.46
C LEU A 270 45.49 -8.82 10.91
N GLN A 271 45.93 -9.65 9.98
CA GLN A 271 46.75 -10.83 10.24
C GLN A 271 48.28 -10.53 10.25
N ASP A 272 48.67 -9.36 9.74
CA ASP A 272 50.07 -8.93 9.77
C ASP A 272 50.38 -8.15 11.05
N PRO A 273 51.15 -8.73 12.01
CA PRO A 273 51.44 -8.07 13.28
C PRO A 273 52.17 -6.72 13.15
N ALA A 274 52.92 -6.53 12.05
CA ALA A 274 53.61 -5.25 11.79
C ALA A 274 52.63 -4.14 11.43
N THR A 275 51.60 -4.48 10.63
CA THR A 275 50.53 -3.55 10.26
C THR A 275 49.64 -3.20 11.47
N VAL A 276 49.26 -4.18 12.26
CA VAL A 276 48.47 -3.94 13.50
C VAL A 276 49.23 -3.02 14.45
N ALA A 277 50.53 -3.34 14.74
CA ALA A 277 51.36 -2.48 15.57
C ALA A 277 51.50 -1.05 15.03
N ALA A 278 51.64 -0.89 13.71
CA ALA A 278 51.75 0.42 13.08
C ALA A 278 50.44 1.24 13.21
N VAL A 279 49.27 0.57 13.16
CA VAL A 279 47.96 1.22 13.38
C VAL A 279 47.82 1.67 14.83
N GLU A 280 48.11 0.81 15.79
CA GLU A 280 48.03 1.12 17.23
C GLU A 280 49.04 2.24 17.58
N GLU A 281 50.27 2.15 17.07
CA GLU A 281 51.32 3.17 17.29
C GLU A 281 50.90 4.54 16.73
N VAL A 282 50.37 4.60 15.49
CA VAL A 282 49.99 5.88 14.90
C VAL A 282 48.84 6.54 15.62
N ILE A 283 47.85 5.75 16.09
CA ILE A 283 46.71 6.26 16.90
C ILE A 283 47.24 6.83 18.22
N ALA A 284 48.10 6.07 18.93
CA ALA A 284 48.67 6.50 20.19
C ALA A 284 49.60 7.75 20.00
N ALA A 285 50.38 7.82 18.92
CA ALA A 285 51.26 8.95 18.65
C ALA A 285 50.47 10.22 18.33
N VAL A 286 49.38 10.14 17.59
CA VAL A 286 48.47 11.28 17.32
C VAL A 286 47.63 11.59 18.57
N GLY A 287 47.29 10.58 19.37
CA GLY A 287 46.57 10.70 20.63
C GLY A 287 45.13 11.17 20.46
N VAL A 288 44.42 10.65 19.46
CA VAL A 288 43.05 10.98 19.11
C VAL A 288 42.26 9.66 18.91
N ALA A 289 41.06 9.60 19.47
CA ALA A 289 40.14 8.49 19.23
C ALA A 289 39.92 8.24 17.73
N THR A 290 39.97 6.97 17.31
CA THR A 290 39.96 6.64 15.87
C THR A 290 38.95 5.53 15.59
N THR A 291 38.17 5.69 14.55
CA THR A 291 37.20 4.71 14.05
C THR A 291 37.63 4.20 12.67
N ILE A 292 37.68 2.89 12.48
CA ILE A 292 38.25 2.25 11.29
C ILE A 292 37.26 1.25 10.74
N GLY A 293 36.91 1.39 9.44
CA GLY A 293 36.18 0.36 8.70
C GLY A 293 37.07 -0.78 8.30
N ALA A 294 36.72 -2.00 8.67
CA ALA A 294 37.55 -3.18 8.51
C ALA A 294 36.76 -4.41 8.05
N VAL A 295 37.47 -5.41 7.51
CA VAL A 295 36.93 -6.77 7.32
C VAL A 295 37.66 -7.70 8.30
N VAL A 296 36.94 -8.27 9.24
CA VAL A 296 37.51 -9.05 10.36
C VAL A 296 37.21 -10.53 10.18
N ASN A 297 38.23 -11.37 10.34
CA ASN A 297 38.09 -12.81 10.49
C ASN A 297 38.07 -13.15 11.98
N ASP A 298 36.98 -13.70 12.46
CA ASP A 298 36.86 -14.12 13.87
C ASP A 298 37.47 -15.52 14.09
N PRO A 299 37.81 -15.86 15.34
CA PRO A 299 38.45 -17.16 15.67
C PRO A 299 37.61 -18.39 15.31
N ASP A 300 36.29 -18.25 15.17
CA ASP A 300 35.38 -19.33 14.77
C ASP A 300 35.35 -19.54 13.24
N GLY A 301 36.10 -18.72 12.47
CA GLY A 301 36.18 -18.76 11.02
C GLY A 301 35.13 -17.91 10.31
N SER A 302 34.27 -17.21 11.04
CA SER A 302 33.33 -16.24 10.43
C SER A 302 34.07 -14.97 9.96
N GLN A 303 33.54 -14.33 8.91
CA GLN A 303 34.05 -13.07 8.39
C GLN A 303 32.98 -11.99 8.48
N HIS A 304 33.32 -10.84 9.06
CA HIS A 304 32.42 -9.71 9.25
C HIS A 304 32.97 -8.42 8.59
N THR A 305 32.07 -7.63 8.03
CA THR A 305 32.36 -6.22 7.73
C THR A 305 32.10 -5.43 9.00
N SER A 306 33.13 -4.77 9.54
CA SER A 306 33.07 -4.20 10.87
C SER A 306 33.54 -2.75 10.91
N VAL A 307 33.13 -2.04 11.94
CA VAL A 307 33.74 -0.80 12.41
C VAL A 307 34.43 -1.08 13.73
N LEU A 308 35.70 -0.76 13.79
CA LEU A 308 36.54 -0.90 14.98
C LEU A 308 36.80 0.48 15.60
N ALA A 309 36.47 0.66 16.86
CA ALA A 309 36.65 1.91 17.60
C ALA A 309 37.85 1.81 18.56
N PHE A 310 38.84 2.68 18.40
CA PHE A 310 40.06 2.73 19.20
C PHE A 310 40.09 3.99 20.04
N ASP A 311 40.47 3.87 21.31
CA ASP A 311 40.73 5.03 22.17
C ASP A 311 42.00 5.79 21.70
N ALA A 312 42.25 6.95 22.34
CA ALA A 312 43.42 7.77 22.04
C ALA A 312 44.76 7.09 22.36
N ALA A 313 44.77 5.98 23.06
CA ALA A 313 45.96 5.16 23.34
C ALA A 313 46.12 3.98 22.36
N GLY A 314 45.29 3.87 21.33
CA GLY A 314 45.33 2.81 20.35
C GLY A 314 44.69 1.48 20.80
N ARG A 315 43.93 1.47 21.90
CA ARG A 315 43.27 0.25 22.37
C ARG A 315 41.89 0.14 21.76
N LEU A 316 41.51 -1.03 21.27
CA LEU A 316 40.16 -1.31 20.79
C LEU A 316 39.18 -1.23 21.98
N VAL A 317 38.14 -0.41 21.88
CA VAL A 317 37.16 -0.16 22.93
C VAL A 317 35.76 -0.59 22.55
N ASP A 318 35.44 -0.61 21.25
CA ASP A 318 34.11 -1.01 20.77
C ASP A 318 34.20 -1.57 19.34
N ARG A 319 33.21 -2.37 18.91
CA ARG A 319 33.10 -2.92 17.56
C ARG A 319 31.63 -3.01 17.15
N TYR A 320 31.33 -2.56 15.96
CA TYR A 320 30.03 -2.78 15.30
C TYR A 320 30.22 -3.65 14.08
N ASP A 321 29.41 -4.71 13.94
CA ASP A 321 29.39 -5.58 12.78
C ASP A 321 28.17 -5.29 11.90
N LYS A 322 28.41 -5.15 10.59
CA LYS A 322 27.37 -4.88 9.59
C LYS A 322 26.22 -5.89 9.66
N THR A 323 25.02 -5.40 9.89
CA THR A 323 23.81 -6.23 10.07
C THR A 323 23.10 -6.51 8.75
N HIS A 324 23.24 -5.62 7.77
CA HIS A 324 22.57 -5.72 6.47
C HIS A 324 23.58 -5.84 5.34
N LEU A 325 23.87 -7.09 4.99
CA LEU A 325 24.89 -7.43 3.99
C LEU A 325 24.37 -7.22 2.57
N VAL A 326 25.29 -6.93 1.65
CA VAL A 326 25.01 -6.77 0.21
C VAL A 326 24.85 -8.16 -0.43
N PRO A 327 23.64 -8.52 -0.90
CA PRO A 327 23.45 -9.77 -1.65
C PRO A 327 24.31 -9.77 -2.91
N PHE A 328 24.98 -10.88 -3.19
CA PHE A 328 25.93 -11.04 -4.32
C PHE A 328 27.15 -10.08 -4.30
N GLY A 329 27.41 -9.44 -3.16
CA GLY A 329 28.59 -8.63 -2.92
C GLY A 329 29.36 -9.08 -1.68
N GLU A 330 28.63 -9.43 -0.63
CA GLU A 330 29.21 -9.88 0.65
C GLU A 330 28.80 -11.30 1.02
N TYR A 331 27.72 -11.81 0.44
CA TYR A 331 27.30 -13.22 0.55
C TYR A 331 26.53 -13.63 -0.69
N VAL A 332 26.45 -14.94 -0.98
CA VAL A 332 25.67 -15.48 -2.11
C VAL A 332 24.41 -16.17 -1.58
N PRO A 333 23.23 -15.55 -1.80
CA PRO A 333 21.95 -16.20 -1.47
C PRO A 333 21.82 -17.53 -2.19
N TRP A 334 21.42 -18.60 -1.46
CA TRP A 334 21.25 -19.94 -2.01
C TRP A 334 22.49 -20.47 -2.76
N ARG A 335 23.71 -20.17 -2.31
CA ARG A 335 24.99 -20.53 -2.94
C ARG A 335 25.00 -21.94 -3.53
N ARG A 336 24.50 -22.95 -2.78
CA ARG A 336 24.45 -24.35 -3.26
C ARG A 336 23.64 -24.56 -4.56
N ARG A 337 22.64 -23.71 -4.85
CA ARG A 337 21.80 -23.79 -6.06
C ARG A 337 22.38 -23.00 -7.23
N LEU A 338 23.30 -22.11 -6.96
CA LEU A 338 23.86 -21.17 -7.93
C LEU A 338 25.32 -21.50 -8.32
N GLN A 339 25.88 -22.62 -7.82
CA GLN A 339 27.28 -23.05 -8.05
C GLN A 339 27.67 -23.20 -9.53
N TRP A 340 26.71 -23.22 -10.45
CA TRP A 340 26.93 -23.27 -11.87
C TRP A 340 27.22 -21.89 -12.51
N LEU A 341 27.19 -20.81 -11.72
CA LEU A 341 27.50 -19.44 -12.15
C LEU A 341 28.94 -19.08 -11.75
N ASP A 342 29.84 -18.92 -12.69
CA ASP A 342 31.26 -18.59 -12.45
C ASP A 342 31.44 -17.28 -11.68
N VAL A 343 30.44 -16.36 -11.76
CA VAL A 343 30.47 -15.08 -11.02
C VAL A 343 30.48 -15.24 -9.51
N ILE A 344 30.04 -16.39 -8.99
CA ILE A 344 30.03 -16.69 -7.54
C ILE A 344 31.45 -16.87 -6.99
N ASP A 345 32.40 -17.27 -7.81
CA ASP A 345 33.79 -17.47 -7.42
C ASP A 345 34.49 -16.14 -7.05
N GLN A 346 33.89 -15.00 -7.46
CA GLN A 346 34.34 -13.68 -7.03
C GLN A 346 34.06 -13.38 -5.57
N ILE A 347 33.17 -14.18 -4.91
CA ILE A 347 32.83 -14.08 -3.49
C ILE A 347 33.20 -15.42 -2.84
N PRO A 348 34.49 -15.63 -2.54
CA PRO A 348 34.96 -16.94 -2.06
C PRO A 348 34.39 -17.30 -0.68
N VAL A 349 34.18 -16.31 0.19
CA VAL A 349 33.66 -16.47 1.56
C VAL A 349 32.40 -15.65 1.73
N ASP A 350 31.33 -16.26 2.26
CA ASP A 350 30.13 -15.54 2.67
C ASP A 350 30.40 -14.83 4.00
N ARG A 351 30.20 -13.50 4.04
CA ARG A 351 30.24 -12.75 5.30
C ARG A 351 29.02 -13.08 6.15
N VAL A 352 29.18 -12.91 7.45
CA VAL A 352 28.12 -13.12 8.45
C VAL A 352 27.63 -11.78 8.96
N ALA A 353 26.30 -11.64 9.09
CA ALA A 353 25.69 -10.43 9.63
C ALA A 353 25.90 -10.31 11.15
N GLY A 354 26.07 -9.08 11.62
CA GLY A 354 26.12 -8.77 13.05
C GLY A 354 24.77 -8.85 13.76
N GLU A 355 24.78 -8.75 15.08
CA GLU A 355 23.62 -8.95 15.97
C GLU A 355 22.85 -7.64 16.29
N GLY A 356 22.48 -6.84 15.30
CA GLY A 356 21.68 -5.65 15.52
C GLY A 356 22.50 -4.35 15.59
N SER A 357 21.81 -3.22 15.40
CA SER A 357 22.43 -1.90 15.41
C SER A 357 22.60 -1.41 16.85
N HIS A 358 23.78 -0.94 17.20
CA HIS A 358 24.05 -0.22 18.45
C HIS A 358 25.00 0.95 18.18
N PRO A 359 24.84 2.10 18.86
CA PRO A 359 25.79 3.21 18.74
C PRO A 359 27.16 2.82 19.28
N ILE A 360 28.23 3.34 18.66
CA ILE A 360 29.60 3.22 19.20
C ILE A 360 29.73 4.13 20.41
N GLU A 361 30.26 3.57 21.52
CA GLU A 361 30.60 4.29 22.72
C GLU A 361 32.14 4.45 22.85
N GLN A 362 32.62 5.66 22.59
CA GLN A 362 34.08 5.96 22.51
C GLN A 362 34.39 7.27 23.25
N PRO A 363 34.27 7.33 24.58
CA PRO A 363 34.50 8.54 25.35
C PRO A 363 35.89 9.17 25.09
N PRO A 364 36.02 10.52 25.02
CA PRO A 364 35.00 11.52 25.34
C PRO A 364 34.04 11.91 24.19
N VAL A 365 34.10 11.24 23.05
CA VAL A 365 33.23 11.48 21.89
C VAL A 365 31.79 11.06 22.26
N PRO A 366 30.76 11.88 21.99
CA PRO A 366 29.36 11.47 22.15
C PRO A 366 29.07 10.21 21.32
N ALA A 367 28.12 9.39 21.78
CA ALA A 367 27.74 8.15 21.11
C ALA A 367 27.28 8.43 19.67
N TYR A 368 27.72 7.63 18.71
CA TYR A 368 27.39 7.81 17.30
C TYR A 368 26.98 6.52 16.60
N GLY A 369 26.07 6.65 15.66
CA GLY A 369 25.66 5.55 14.82
C GLY A 369 26.63 5.35 13.66
N THR A 370 26.84 4.10 13.27
CA THR A 370 27.78 3.78 12.19
C THR A 370 27.17 2.77 11.18
N PRO A 371 26.11 3.13 10.45
CA PRO A 371 25.62 2.28 9.37
C PRO A 371 26.69 2.17 8.28
N ILE A 372 27.12 0.95 7.97
CA ILE A 372 28.23 0.71 7.04
C ILE A 372 27.73 0.70 5.59
N CYS A 373 28.18 1.63 4.76
CA CYS A 373 28.00 1.66 3.31
C CYS A 373 26.54 1.41 2.88
N PHE A 374 26.23 0.24 2.34
CA PHE A 374 24.89 -0.13 1.86
C PHE A 374 23.79 0.02 2.91
N GLU A 375 24.10 -0.15 4.21
CA GLU A 375 23.13 0.02 5.30
C GLU A 375 22.53 1.42 5.35
N ASN A 376 23.31 2.44 4.96
CA ASN A 376 22.86 3.82 4.92
C ASN A 376 21.73 4.06 3.87
N SER A 377 21.58 3.15 2.92
CA SER A 377 20.44 3.22 2.00
C SER A 377 19.10 2.95 2.68
N PHE A 378 19.07 2.26 3.83
CA PHE A 378 17.86 1.86 4.56
C PHE A 378 17.52 2.84 5.68
N PRO A 379 16.38 3.56 5.59
CA PRO A 379 15.96 4.51 6.63
C PRO A 379 15.84 3.87 8.02
N ALA A 380 15.34 2.63 8.07
CA ALA A 380 15.09 1.92 9.32
C ALA A 380 16.39 1.61 10.10
N ILE A 381 17.50 1.34 9.40
CA ILE A 381 18.79 1.03 10.04
C ILE A 381 19.36 2.28 10.70
N THR A 382 19.47 3.39 9.96
CA THR A 382 19.97 4.66 10.52
C THR A 382 19.07 5.16 11.66
N ARG A 383 17.75 4.98 11.53
CA ARG A 383 16.79 5.25 12.60
C ARG A 383 17.09 4.43 13.86
N ALA A 384 17.41 3.14 13.71
CA ALA A 384 17.66 2.25 14.85
C ALA A 384 18.85 2.72 15.70
N PHE A 385 19.93 3.21 15.09
CA PHE A 385 21.04 3.83 15.82
C PHE A 385 20.60 5.04 16.63
N VAL A 386 19.81 5.94 16.03
CA VAL A 386 19.36 7.15 16.70
C VAL A 386 18.35 6.87 17.80
N ASP A 387 17.49 5.88 17.62
CA ASP A 387 16.52 5.44 18.63
C ASP A 387 17.24 4.86 19.87
N GLN A 388 18.42 4.28 19.67
CA GLN A 388 19.30 3.75 20.74
C GLN A 388 20.31 4.78 21.27
N GLY A 389 20.22 6.04 20.90
CA GLY A 389 20.97 7.11 21.52
C GLY A 389 22.12 7.71 20.70
N ALA A 390 22.29 7.35 19.44
CA ALA A 390 23.28 7.99 18.58
C ALA A 390 23.00 9.50 18.44
N GLU A 391 24.01 10.32 18.72
CA GLU A 391 23.91 11.77 18.70
C GLU A 391 24.35 12.40 17.37
N PHE A 392 25.11 11.68 16.56
CA PHE A 392 25.45 11.94 15.15
C PHE A 392 25.70 10.61 14.44
N ILE A 393 25.90 10.66 13.12
CA ILE A 393 26.07 9.46 12.29
C ILE A 393 27.41 9.55 11.54
N VAL A 394 28.16 8.47 11.54
CA VAL A 394 29.36 8.27 10.74
C VAL A 394 29.12 7.11 9.81
N VAL A 395 29.26 7.30 8.51
CA VAL A 395 28.99 6.26 7.49
C VAL A 395 30.31 5.90 6.81
N PRO A 396 31.00 4.84 7.23
CA PRO A 396 32.13 4.32 6.50
C PRO A 396 31.67 3.73 5.17
N VAL A 397 32.26 4.19 4.06
CA VAL A 397 31.85 3.76 2.70
C VAL A 397 33.04 3.33 1.87
N ASN A 398 32.80 2.33 1.00
CA ASN A 398 33.73 1.96 -0.06
C ASN A 398 33.03 2.07 -1.42
N ASN A 399 33.06 3.27 -1.98
CA ASN A 399 32.50 3.54 -3.30
C ASN A 399 33.55 3.39 -4.44
N ALA A 400 34.77 2.93 -4.14
CA ALA A 400 35.80 2.74 -5.12
C ALA A 400 35.42 1.74 -6.20
N SER A 401 34.72 0.67 -5.85
CA SER A 401 34.21 -0.35 -6.78
C SER A 401 33.25 0.19 -7.84
N TYR A 402 32.65 1.35 -7.59
CA TYR A 402 31.72 1.99 -8.53
C TYR A 402 32.44 2.92 -9.52
N LEU A 403 33.74 3.08 -9.41
CA LEU A 403 34.57 3.97 -10.24
C LEU A 403 33.94 5.37 -10.35
N PHE A 404 34.02 5.99 -11.53
CA PHE A 404 33.47 7.32 -11.81
C PHE A 404 32.00 7.29 -12.25
N THR A 405 31.21 6.29 -11.82
CA THR A 405 29.79 6.24 -12.11
C THR A 405 28.97 7.13 -11.18
N ALA A 406 27.66 7.22 -11.44
CA ALA A 406 26.75 7.98 -10.60
C ALA A 406 26.50 7.36 -9.21
N ALA A 407 26.97 6.14 -8.94
CA ALA A 407 26.65 5.42 -7.70
C ALA A 407 27.11 6.15 -6.44
N ALA A 408 28.34 6.72 -6.45
CA ALA A 408 28.84 7.47 -5.30
C ALA A 408 28.00 8.72 -4.99
N GLU A 409 27.57 9.46 -6.02
CA GLU A 409 26.69 10.62 -5.86
C GLU A 409 25.28 10.20 -5.41
N GLN A 410 24.77 9.07 -5.91
CA GLN A 410 23.49 8.51 -5.46
C GLN A 410 23.56 8.10 -3.98
N HIS A 411 24.70 7.54 -3.54
CA HIS A 411 24.91 7.17 -2.15
C HIS A 411 24.98 8.42 -1.24
N LEU A 412 25.68 9.47 -1.66
CA LEU A 412 25.70 10.75 -0.95
C LEU A 412 24.29 11.34 -0.78
N GLN A 413 23.43 11.23 -1.81
CA GLN A 413 22.01 11.65 -1.68
C GLN A 413 21.24 10.87 -0.61
N MET A 414 21.58 9.61 -0.38
CA MET A 414 20.98 8.83 0.70
C MET A 414 21.42 9.38 2.06
N SER A 415 22.71 9.69 2.22
CA SER A 415 23.22 10.31 3.45
C SER A 415 22.55 11.67 3.73
N GLN A 416 22.33 12.49 2.69
CA GLN A 416 21.56 13.74 2.82
C GLN A 416 20.12 13.49 3.32
N MET A 417 19.46 12.45 2.80
CA MET A 417 18.13 12.05 3.24
C MET A 417 18.15 11.57 4.70
N ARG A 418 19.12 10.72 5.09
CA ARG A 418 19.28 10.23 6.48
C ARG A 418 19.48 11.38 7.45
N ALA A 419 20.28 12.39 7.09
CA ALA A 419 20.49 13.56 7.94
C ALA A 419 19.17 14.25 8.30
N VAL A 420 18.29 14.47 7.34
CA VAL A 420 16.99 15.11 7.57
C VAL A 420 16.03 14.19 8.32
N GLU A 421 15.96 12.92 7.95
CA GLU A 421 15.08 11.93 8.60
C GLU A 421 15.35 11.82 10.09
N THR A 422 16.61 11.81 10.46
CA THR A 422 17.04 11.62 11.84
C THR A 422 17.30 12.91 12.61
N GLY A 423 17.43 14.04 11.91
CA GLY A 423 17.82 15.32 12.51
C GLY A 423 19.26 15.29 13.04
N ARG A 424 20.13 14.51 12.44
CA ARG A 424 21.52 14.30 12.83
C ARG A 424 22.48 14.82 11.76
N TRP A 425 23.66 15.27 12.21
CA TRP A 425 24.81 15.38 11.32
C TRP A 425 25.17 14.00 10.82
N VAL A 426 25.49 13.91 9.53
CA VAL A 426 26.00 12.70 8.89
C VAL A 426 27.37 12.99 8.32
N VAL A 427 28.33 12.10 8.58
CA VAL A 427 29.68 12.18 8.05
C VAL A 427 29.93 10.94 7.21
N ASP A 428 29.96 11.10 5.89
CA ASP A 428 30.40 10.03 5.00
C ASP A 428 31.92 9.97 5.03
N ALA A 429 32.46 8.78 5.32
CA ALA A 429 33.88 8.52 5.35
C ALA A 429 34.23 7.52 4.24
N GLY A 430 34.60 8.03 3.08
CA GLY A 430 35.00 7.23 1.92
C GLY A 430 36.44 6.80 2.02
N VAL A 431 36.76 5.51 1.88
CA VAL A 431 38.17 5.08 1.78
C VAL A 431 38.82 5.69 0.57
N ALA A 432 38.16 5.72 -0.58
CA ALA A 432 38.52 6.44 -1.81
C ALA A 432 37.29 7.00 -2.54
N GLY A 433 36.18 7.02 -1.86
CA GLY A 433 34.88 7.49 -2.34
C GLY A 433 34.72 9.00 -2.19
N ILE A 434 33.48 9.45 -2.00
CA ILE A 434 33.17 10.82 -1.61
C ILE A 434 33.07 10.86 -0.10
N SER A 435 33.98 11.55 0.57
CA SER A 435 33.82 11.90 1.98
C SER A 435 33.05 13.22 2.08
N ALA A 436 32.14 13.35 3.04
CA ALA A 436 31.32 14.54 3.15
C ALA A 436 30.85 14.80 4.58
N PHE A 437 30.69 16.07 4.94
CA PHE A 437 29.97 16.54 6.11
C PHE A 437 28.60 17.07 5.69
N ILE A 438 27.55 16.53 6.25
CA ILE A 438 26.16 16.81 5.90
C ILE A 438 25.43 17.28 7.15
N ASP A 439 24.85 18.46 7.11
CA ASP A 439 24.11 19.02 8.22
C ASP A 439 22.69 18.39 8.36
N PRO A 440 22.00 18.58 9.49
CA PRO A 440 20.64 18.04 9.71
C PRO A 440 19.57 18.56 8.76
N THR A 441 19.87 19.56 7.92
CA THR A 441 18.97 20.00 6.84
C THR A 441 19.19 19.28 5.53
N GLY A 442 20.16 18.34 5.48
CA GLY A 442 20.58 17.62 4.29
C GLY A 442 21.52 18.41 3.39
N ALA A 443 22.09 19.54 3.87
CA ALA A 443 23.06 20.29 3.10
C ALA A 443 24.45 19.67 3.23
N VAL A 444 25.13 19.46 2.10
CA VAL A 444 26.55 19.10 2.05
C VAL A 444 27.36 20.36 2.37
N VAL A 445 28.01 20.37 3.52
CA VAL A 445 28.81 21.51 4.01
C VAL A 445 30.21 21.49 3.40
N SER A 446 30.82 20.31 3.35
CA SER A 446 32.13 20.09 2.72
C SER A 446 32.21 18.67 2.18
N ARG A 447 32.99 18.46 1.13
CA ARG A 447 33.20 17.14 0.51
C ARG A 447 34.55 17.05 -0.21
N THR A 448 35.00 15.82 -0.42
CA THR A 448 36.12 15.47 -1.28
C THR A 448 35.66 15.08 -2.68
N ALA A 449 36.61 14.92 -3.60
CA ALA A 449 36.40 14.22 -4.87
C ALA A 449 36.75 12.73 -4.75
N LEU A 450 36.28 11.94 -5.73
CA LEU A 450 36.63 10.51 -5.87
C LEU A 450 38.13 10.34 -6.13
N PHE A 451 38.75 9.37 -5.46
CA PHE A 451 40.16 8.98 -5.60
C PHE A 451 41.15 10.12 -5.31
N GLU A 452 40.72 11.19 -4.66
CA GLU A 452 41.60 12.28 -4.25
C GLU A 452 42.05 12.04 -2.79
N PRO A 453 43.35 11.69 -2.56
CA PRO A 453 43.79 11.44 -1.20
C PRO A 453 43.91 12.76 -0.42
N GLY A 454 43.49 12.72 0.86
CA GLY A 454 43.53 13.89 1.72
C GLY A 454 42.81 13.67 3.03
N ILE A 455 42.78 14.70 3.84
CA ILE A 455 42.08 14.74 5.11
C ILE A 455 40.99 15.79 5.02
N LEU A 456 39.73 15.32 5.10
CA LEU A 456 38.58 16.22 5.18
C LEU A 456 38.28 16.52 6.66
N ARG A 457 38.37 17.79 7.06
CA ARG A 457 38.01 18.23 8.40
C ARG A 457 36.66 18.93 8.41
N GLY A 458 35.90 18.70 9.44
CA GLY A 458 34.60 19.37 9.63
C GLY A 458 34.13 19.30 11.08
N GLN A 459 33.12 20.10 11.37
CA GLN A 459 32.48 20.11 12.68
C GLN A 459 31.10 19.49 12.57
N VAL A 460 30.79 18.64 13.54
CA VAL A 460 29.43 18.13 13.75
C VAL A 460 28.94 18.58 15.11
N ARG A 461 27.65 18.76 15.25
CA ARG A 461 27.05 19.09 16.53
C ARG A 461 26.16 17.92 16.98
N ALA A 462 26.45 17.39 18.13
CA ALA A 462 25.70 16.30 18.73
C ALA A 462 24.23 16.70 19.00
N SER A 463 23.32 15.76 18.97
CA SER A 463 21.90 16.00 19.22
C SER A 463 21.23 14.79 19.83
N THR A 464 20.41 15.00 20.87
CA THR A 464 19.54 13.98 21.47
C THR A 464 18.08 14.13 21.06
N ALA A 465 17.74 15.22 20.31
CA ALA A 465 16.38 15.47 19.86
C ALA A 465 15.92 14.37 18.88
N GLN A 466 14.68 13.95 18.99
CA GLN A 466 14.08 12.96 18.11
C GLN A 466 13.12 13.60 17.12
N THR A 467 13.27 13.28 15.84
CA THR A 467 12.30 13.63 14.80
C THR A 467 11.03 12.79 14.95
N ALA A 468 9.93 13.22 14.33
CA ALA A 468 8.71 12.41 14.29
C ALA A 468 8.95 11.05 13.63
N TYR A 469 9.79 10.99 12.57
CA TYR A 469 10.15 9.72 11.96
C TYR A 469 10.92 8.80 12.91
N VAL A 470 11.90 9.30 13.64
CA VAL A 470 12.62 8.48 14.64
C VAL A 470 11.65 7.90 15.65
N ARG A 471 10.70 8.70 16.12
CA ARG A 471 9.74 8.29 17.15
C ARG A 471 8.68 7.31 16.66
N PHE A 472 8.14 7.48 15.46
CA PHE A 472 6.99 6.72 14.96
C PHE A 472 7.34 5.69 13.87
N GLY A 473 8.55 5.72 13.32
CA GLY A 473 9.02 4.80 12.29
C GLY A 473 8.23 4.90 10.98
N ASP A 474 8.04 3.78 10.32
CA ASP A 474 7.38 3.66 9.00
C ASP A 474 5.84 3.70 9.09
N TRP A 475 5.28 4.64 9.86
CA TRP A 475 3.84 4.79 10.02
C TRP A 475 3.10 5.15 8.71
N LEU A 476 3.74 5.94 7.84
CA LEU A 476 3.12 6.36 6.58
C LEU A 476 2.94 5.22 5.58
N PRO A 477 3.91 4.34 5.31
CA PRO A 477 3.69 3.12 4.53
C PRO A 477 2.53 2.26 5.05
N ALA A 478 2.38 2.10 6.36
CA ALA A 478 1.26 1.38 6.96
C ALA A 478 -0.09 2.06 6.66
N LEU A 479 -0.17 3.39 6.81
CA LEU A 479 -1.36 4.17 6.43
C LEU A 479 -1.65 4.07 4.93
N CYS A 480 -0.63 4.15 4.08
CA CYS A 480 -0.76 3.95 2.64
C CYS A 480 -1.30 2.56 2.30
N GLY A 481 -0.83 1.51 2.97
CA GLY A 481 -1.36 0.15 2.84
C GLY A 481 -2.86 0.08 3.15
N LEU A 482 -3.29 0.72 4.22
CA LEU A 482 -4.70 0.82 4.58
C LEU A 482 -5.52 1.54 3.49
N ILE A 483 -5.02 2.68 2.97
CA ILE A 483 -5.68 3.44 1.89
C ILE A 483 -5.82 2.56 0.63
N VAL A 484 -4.78 1.81 0.26
CA VAL A 484 -4.81 0.89 -0.90
C VAL A 484 -5.86 -0.20 -0.69
N VAL A 485 -5.85 -0.88 0.45
CA VAL A 485 -6.82 -1.92 0.79
C VAL A 485 -8.25 -1.36 0.73
N MET A 486 -8.50 -0.21 1.36
CA MET A 486 -9.81 0.44 1.32
C MET A 486 -10.24 0.84 -0.09
N SER A 487 -9.30 1.30 -0.93
CA SER A 487 -9.57 1.65 -2.31
C SER A 487 -9.91 0.44 -3.16
N LEU A 488 -9.20 -0.68 -2.97
CA LEU A 488 -9.47 -1.95 -3.63
C LEU A 488 -10.79 -2.58 -3.14
N LEU A 489 -11.10 -2.43 -1.86
CA LEU A 489 -12.33 -2.92 -1.25
C LEU A 489 -13.57 -2.09 -1.61
N THR A 490 -13.45 -0.87 -2.08
CA THR A 490 -14.61 -0.04 -2.46
C THR A 490 -15.18 -0.46 -3.82
N PRO A 491 -16.47 -0.79 -3.96
CA PRO A 491 -17.05 -1.26 -5.21
C PRO A 491 -17.04 -0.22 -6.33
N ARG A 492 -16.86 -0.66 -7.58
CA ARG A 492 -17.03 0.19 -8.75
C ARG A 492 -18.51 0.43 -9.00
N ARG A 493 -19.00 1.64 -8.79
CA ARG A 493 -20.34 2.02 -9.26
C ARG A 493 -20.34 1.99 -10.79
N ARG A 494 -20.97 0.99 -11.40
CA ARG A 494 -21.35 1.06 -12.81
C ARG A 494 -22.62 1.92 -12.86
N SER A 495 -22.48 3.17 -13.26
CA SER A 495 -23.61 4.01 -13.63
C SER A 495 -24.13 3.54 -15.00
N GLN A 496 -24.93 2.50 -15.02
CA GLN A 496 -25.95 2.33 -16.04
C GLN A 496 -27.23 2.82 -15.39
N THR A 497 -27.46 4.13 -15.35
CA THR A 497 -28.74 4.70 -14.99
C THR A 497 -29.71 4.39 -16.13
N ARG A 498 -30.61 3.46 -15.90
CA ARG A 498 -31.84 3.34 -16.67
C ARG A 498 -32.65 4.63 -16.49
N PRO A 499 -33.44 5.08 -17.45
CA PRO A 499 -34.40 6.16 -17.23
C PRO A 499 -35.28 5.80 -16.01
N ALA A 500 -35.69 6.81 -15.26
CA ALA A 500 -36.62 6.61 -14.15
C ALA A 500 -37.83 5.80 -14.64
N PRO A 501 -38.35 4.88 -13.81
CA PRO A 501 -39.50 4.10 -14.20
C PRO A 501 -40.71 5.00 -14.50
N GLY A 502 -41.44 4.70 -15.57
CA GLY A 502 -42.71 5.36 -15.88
C GLY A 502 -43.74 5.08 -14.78
N PRO A 503 -44.90 5.80 -14.77
CA PRO A 503 -45.96 5.57 -13.80
C PRO A 503 -46.48 4.14 -13.92
N LEU A 504 -46.94 3.56 -12.80
CA LEU A 504 -47.69 2.30 -12.78
C LEU A 504 -49.07 2.51 -13.39
N PRO A 505 -49.69 1.47 -14.00
CA PRO A 505 -51.04 1.60 -14.57
C PRO A 505 -52.10 1.82 -13.46
N ALA A 506 -53.22 2.38 -13.89
CA ALA A 506 -54.39 2.50 -13.02
C ALA A 506 -55.62 1.90 -13.76
N PRO A 507 -56.33 0.92 -13.20
CA PRO A 507 -56.13 0.31 -11.87
C PRO A 507 -54.85 -0.53 -11.81
N LEU A 508 -54.15 -0.51 -10.65
CA LEU A 508 -53.00 -1.34 -10.38
C LEU A 508 -53.44 -2.79 -10.07
N ARG A 509 -52.73 -3.77 -10.63
CA ARG A 509 -52.82 -5.19 -10.29
C ARG A 509 -51.59 -5.61 -9.49
N ALA A 510 -51.74 -5.88 -8.19
CA ALA A 510 -50.69 -6.30 -7.30
C ALA A 510 -50.91 -7.71 -6.76
N LEU A 511 -49.88 -8.52 -6.62
CA LEU A 511 -49.92 -9.85 -6.00
C LEU A 511 -48.99 -9.89 -4.79
N ALA A 512 -49.58 -10.07 -3.61
CA ALA A 512 -48.84 -10.37 -2.39
C ALA A 512 -48.54 -11.87 -2.33
N ILE A 513 -47.27 -12.23 -2.24
CA ILE A 513 -46.78 -13.60 -2.18
C ILE A 513 -46.36 -13.88 -0.75
N MET A 514 -47.01 -14.87 -0.13
CA MET A 514 -46.80 -15.26 1.27
C MET A 514 -46.36 -16.72 1.35
N PRO A 515 -45.07 -16.99 1.51
CA PRO A 515 -44.58 -18.34 1.80
C PRO A 515 -45.03 -18.78 3.19
N THR A 516 -45.50 -20.04 3.32
CA THR A 516 -45.97 -20.61 4.59
C THR A 516 -45.35 -21.98 4.85
N TYR A 517 -45.04 -22.22 6.13
CA TYR A 517 -44.77 -23.55 6.70
C TYR A 517 -44.97 -23.52 8.21
N ASP A 518 -46.00 -24.19 8.70
CA ASP A 518 -46.44 -24.19 10.10
C ASP A 518 -46.82 -22.78 10.61
N GLU A 519 -47.76 -22.09 9.90
CA GLU A 519 -48.21 -20.72 10.21
C GLU A 519 -49.76 -20.66 10.46
N ARG A 520 -50.30 -21.74 10.96
CA ARG A 520 -51.74 -21.90 11.19
C ARG A 520 -52.37 -20.74 11.99
N ASP A 521 -51.65 -20.25 13.02
CA ASP A 521 -52.19 -19.27 13.97
C ASP A 521 -52.21 -17.84 13.43
N THR A 522 -51.40 -17.56 12.36
CA THR A 522 -51.19 -16.21 11.85
C THR A 522 -51.72 -15.98 10.44
N ILE A 523 -51.83 -17.04 9.63
CA ILE A 523 -52.07 -16.93 8.19
C ILE A 523 -53.42 -16.25 7.85
N GLU A 524 -54.51 -16.53 8.59
CA GLU A 524 -55.79 -15.89 8.34
C GLU A 524 -55.74 -14.37 8.59
N LEU A 525 -55.09 -13.95 9.68
CA LEU A 525 -54.95 -12.53 10.02
C LEU A 525 -54.09 -11.80 8.98
N ALA A 526 -53.02 -12.42 8.52
CA ALA A 526 -52.14 -11.88 7.50
C ALA A 526 -52.87 -11.70 6.16
N ILE A 527 -53.61 -12.71 5.70
CA ILE A 527 -54.44 -12.63 4.49
C ILE A 527 -55.48 -11.52 4.59
N ARG A 528 -56.29 -11.47 5.67
CA ARG A 528 -57.31 -10.44 5.87
C ARG A 528 -56.73 -9.02 5.94
N GLY A 529 -55.55 -8.88 6.56
CA GLY A 529 -54.82 -7.61 6.60
C GLY A 529 -54.41 -7.11 5.20
N VAL A 530 -53.89 -7.98 4.34
CA VAL A 530 -53.53 -7.61 2.95
C VAL A 530 -54.76 -7.28 2.10
N LEU A 531 -55.83 -8.05 2.26
CA LEU A 531 -57.08 -7.84 1.53
C LEU A 531 -57.76 -6.50 1.84
N ALA A 532 -57.45 -5.87 2.96
CA ALA A 532 -57.88 -4.51 3.28
C ALA A 532 -57.31 -3.46 2.30
N THR A 533 -56.20 -3.77 1.64
CA THR A 533 -55.61 -2.91 0.59
C THR A 533 -56.27 -3.20 -0.75
N ALA A 534 -56.92 -2.19 -1.32
CA ALA A 534 -57.63 -2.33 -2.59
C ALA A 534 -56.63 -2.63 -3.76
N GLY A 535 -57.04 -3.56 -4.64
CA GLY A 535 -56.26 -3.94 -5.83
C GLY A 535 -55.09 -4.87 -5.55
N VAL A 536 -55.01 -5.47 -4.35
CA VAL A 536 -53.99 -6.47 -4.00
C VAL A 536 -54.64 -7.84 -3.86
N ASP A 537 -54.20 -8.79 -4.68
CA ASP A 537 -54.55 -10.20 -4.57
C ASP A 537 -53.47 -10.92 -3.72
N VAL A 538 -53.83 -12.04 -3.11
CA VAL A 538 -52.95 -12.83 -2.24
C VAL A 538 -52.68 -14.20 -2.85
N LEU A 539 -51.39 -14.57 -2.95
CA LEU A 539 -50.95 -15.91 -3.26
C LEU A 539 -50.22 -16.50 -2.05
N VAL A 540 -50.81 -17.44 -1.39
CA VAL A 540 -50.10 -18.24 -0.38
C VAL A 540 -49.39 -19.40 -1.06
N VAL A 541 -48.08 -19.53 -0.78
CA VAL A 541 -47.26 -20.64 -1.29
C VAL A 541 -46.91 -21.53 -0.11
N ASP A 542 -47.66 -22.65 0.00
CA ASP A 542 -47.57 -23.59 1.12
C ASP A 542 -46.58 -24.72 0.84
N ASP A 543 -45.57 -24.87 1.68
CA ASP A 543 -44.51 -25.87 1.60
C ASP A 543 -44.90 -27.21 2.29
N ALA A 544 -46.14 -27.69 2.05
CA ALA A 544 -46.73 -28.88 2.65
C ALA A 544 -46.76 -28.80 4.19
N SER A 545 -47.36 -27.75 4.71
CA SER A 545 -47.52 -27.51 6.16
C SER A 545 -48.31 -28.66 6.81
N PRO A 546 -47.76 -29.36 7.82
CA PRO A 546 -48.44 -30.46 8.48
C PRO A 546 -49.48 -30.01 9.51
N ASP A 547 -49.54 -28.72 9.91
CA ASP A 547 -50.36 -28.15 10.96
C ASP A 547 -51.79 -27.76 10.51
N GLY A 548 -52.09 -27.92 9.21
CA GLY A 548 -53.37 -27.53 8.63
C GLY A 548 -53.45 -26.10 8.10
N THR A 549 -52.32 -25.40 7.99
CA THR A 549 -52.21 -24.06 7.36
C THR A 549 -52.86 -24.04 5.96
N GLY A 550 -52.53 -25.02 5.10
CA GLY A 550 -53.10 -25.14 3.74
C GLY A 550 -54.62 -25.29 3.73
N ASP A 551 -55.21 -25.98 4.71
CA ASP A 551 -56.67 -26.16 4.79
C ASP A 551 -57.38 -24.83 5.10
N ILE A 552 -56.82 -24.02 5.98
CA ILE A 552 -57.33 -22.67 6.30
C ILE A 552 -57.32 -21.80 5.05
N VAL A 553 -56.15 -21.77 4.33
CA VAL A 553 -56.06 -20.96 3.11
C VAL A 553 -57.03 -21.43 2.03
N ARG A 554 -57.23 -22.72 1.89
CA ARG A 554 -58.16 -23.31 0.91
C ARG A 554 -59.62 -22.92 1.25
N ALA A 555 -60.00 -22.90 2.52
CA ALA A 555 -61.30 -22.42 2.97
C ALA A 555 -61.51 -20.93 2.65
N ILE A 556 -60.51 -20.07 2.93
CA ILE A 556 -60.58 -18.65 2.61
C ILE A 556 -60.64 -18.43 1.09
N ALA A 557 -59.86 -19.16 0.28
CA ALA A 557 -59.87 -19.07 -1.18
C ALA A 557 -61.21 -19.47 -1.81
N ALA A 558 -62.00 -20.33 -1.13
CA ALA A 558 -63.34 -20.70 -1.59
C ALA A 558 -64.36 -19.54 -1.40
N GLU A 559 -64.14 -18.64 -0.45
CA GLU A 559 -65.01 -17.50 -0.14
C GLU A 559 -64.53 -16.18 -0.78
N GLU A 560 -63.21 -16.01 -0.95
CA GLU A 560 -62.59 -14.77 -1.44
C GLU A 560 -61.74 -15.04 -2.73
N PRO A 561 -62.26 -14.63 -3.90
CA PRO A 561 -61.62 -14.89 -5.20
C PRO A 561 -60.23 -14.23 -5.37
N ARG A 562 -59.90 -13.24 -4.53
CA ARG A 562 -58.57 -12.60 -4.53
C ARG A 562 -57.53 -13.43 -3.80
N VAL A 563 -57.90 -14.54 -3.13
CA VAL A 563 -56.98 -15.44 -2.43
C VAL A 563 -56.74 -16.70 -3.23
N ARG A 564 -55.49 -17.07 -3.36
CA ARG A 564 -55.09 -18.29 -4.08
C ARG A 564 -54.08 -19.07 -3.25
N LEU A 565 -54.16 -20.40 -3.35
CA LEU A 565 -53.23 -21.32 -2.71
C LEU A 565 -52.39 -22.03 -3.80
N LEU A 566 -51.05 -22.01 -3.66
CA LEU A 566 -50.11 -22.80 -4.41
C LEU A 566 -49.48 -23.82 -3.44
N GLU A 567 -49.99 -25.06 -3.49
CA GLU A 567 -49.43 -26.16 -2.69
C GLU A 567 -48.19 -26.76 -3.36
N ARG A 568 -47.18 -26.98 -2.56
CA ARG A 568 -45.92 -27.60 -3.00
C ARG A 568 -45.82 -29.00 -2.38
N ALA A 569 -45.14 -29.92 -3.08
CA ALA A 569 -45.07 -31.33 -2.67
C ALA A 569 -44.22 -31.56 -1.40
N ALA A 570 -43.30 -30.67 -1.07
CA ALA A 570 -42.45 -30.76 0.11
C ALA A 570 -41.80 -29.41 0.42
N LYS A 571 -41.32 -29.26 1.66
CA LYS A 571 -40.54 -28.11 2.10
C LYS A 571 -39.29 -27.95 1.27
N SER A 572 -39.17 -26.84 0.52
CA SER A 572 -38.08 -26.59 -0.41
C SER A 572 -37.40 -25.23 -0.17
N GLY A 573 -37.72 -24.56 0.91
CA GLY A 573 -37.07 -23.32 1.35
C GLY A 573 -37.70 -22.04 0.82
N LEU A 574 -37.42 -20.95 1.55
CA LEU A 574 -38.03 -19.63 1.38
C LEU A 574 -37.78 -19.04 -0.04
N ALA A 575 -36.55 -19.09 -0.51
CA ALA A 575 -36.20 -18.57 -1.84
C ALA A 575 -36.97 -19.24 -2.95
N SER A 576 -37.08 -20.59 -2.91
CA SER A 576 -37.80 -21.34 -3.92
C SER A 576 -39.33 -21.10 -3.88
N ALA A 577 -39.88 -20.79 -2.71
CA ALA A 577 -41.29 -20.42 -2.56
C ALA A 577 -41.57 -19.05 -3.20
N TYR A 578 -40.76 -18.04 -2.90
CA TYR A 578 -40.86 -16.75 -3.57
C TYR A 578 -40.69 -16.84 -5.08
N LEU A 579 -39.71 -17.63 -5.57
CA LEU A 579 -39.49 -17.80 -7.02
C LEU A 579 -40.70 -18.42 -7.71
N ALA A 580 -41.39 -19.38 -7.07
CA ALA A 580 -42.64 -19.96 -7.58
C ALA A 580 -43.74 -18.89 -7.66
N GLY A 581 -43.92 -18.11 -6.60
CA GLY A 581 -44.88 -17.00 -6.57
C GLY A 581 -44.57 -15.90 -7.61
N PHE A 582 -43.31 -15.56 -7.83
CA PHE A 582 -42.89 -14.61 -8.87
C PHE A 582 -43.24 -15.09 -10.28
N GLN A 583 -43.10 -16.39 -10.54
CA GLN A 583 -43.48 -16.97 -11.83
C GLN A 583 -44.98 -16.84 -12.07
N VAL A 584 -45.82 -17.07 -11.03
CA VAL A 584 -47.27 -16.86 -11.10
C VAL A 584 -47.57 -15.39 -11.36
N ALA A 585 -46.96 -14.46 -10.63
CA ALA A 585 -47.16 -13.03 -10.84
C ALA A 585 -46.87 -12.57 -12.28
N LEU A 586 -45.79 -13.10 -12.90
CA LEU A 586 -45.45 -12.79 -14.29
C LEU A 586 -46.43 -13.43 -15.29
N ALA A 587 -46.79 -14.71 -15.08
CA ALA A 587 -47.68 -15.45 -15.97
C ALA A 587 -49.08 -14.82 -16.02
N ASP A 588 -49.60 -14.39 -14.87
CA ASP A 588 -50.95 -13.82 -14.73
C ASP A 588 -50.99 -12.31 -15.01
N GLY A 589 -49.84 -11.70 -15.32
CA GLY A 589 -49.76 -10.33 -15.80
C GLY A 589 -49.93 -9.25 -14.72
N TYR A 590 -49.56 -9.53 -13.48
CA TYR A 590 -49.54 -8.53 -12.41
C TYR A 590 -48.49 -7.43 -12.70
N ASP A 591 -48.82 -6.19 -12.33
CA ASP A 591 -47.97 -5.03 -12.51
C ASP A 591 -46.83 -4.99 -11.49
N VAL A 592 -47.14 -5.45 -10.27
CA VAL A 592 -46.20 -5.56 -9.16
C VAL A 592 -46.38 -6.89 -8.43
N ALA A 593 -45.27 -7.45 -7.96
CA ALA A 593 -45.24 -8.56 -7.00
C ALA A 593 -44.68 -8.07 -5.67
N ILE A 594 -45.26 -8.57 -4.58
CA ILE A 594 -44.95 -8.16 -3.21
C ILE A 594 -44.42 -9.38 -2.46
N GLU A 595 -43.25 -9.31 -1.89
CA GLU A 595 -42.79 -10.25 -0.87
C GLU A 595 -43.29 -9.82 0.50
N MET A 596 -43.88 -10.73 1.25
CA MET A 596 -44.35 -10.52 2.59
C MET A 596 -44.40 -11.83 3.38
N ASP A 597 -43.86 -11.85 4.60
CA ASP A 597 -43.94 -13.00 5.49
C ASP A 597 -45.35 -13.12 6.10
N SER A 598 -45.76 -14.34 6.40
CA SER A 598 -47.10 -14.67 6.93
C SER A 598 -47.19 -14.66 8.45
N ASP A 599 -46.11 -14.39 9.16
CA ASP A 599 -45.97 -14.47 10.63
C ASP A 599 -46.27 -13.16 11.37
N LEU A 600 -46.91 -12.20 10.69
CA LEU A 600 -47.25 -10.86 11.19
C LEU A 600 -46.07 -9.99 11.60
N SER A 601 -44.82 -10.38 11.25
CA SER A 601 -43.64 -9.52 11.45
C SER A 601 -43.62 -8.31 10.51
N HIS A 602 -44.29 -8.43 9.36
CA HIS A 602 -44.56 -7.38 8.39
C HIS A 602 -45.99 -6.87 8.55
N ASP A 603 -46.14 -5.58 8.88
CA ASP A 603 -47.47 -4.99 9.10
C ASP A 603 -48.17 -4.74 7.76
N PRO A 604 -49.36 -5.37 7.51
CA PRO A 604 -50.10 -5.13 6.27
C PRO A 604 -50.56 -3.67 6.09
N GLU A 605 -50.71 -2.89 7.17
CA GLU A 605 -51.07 -1.47 7.10
C GLU A 605 -50.00 -0.60 6.40
N GLU A 606 -48.75 -1.07 6.32
CA GLU A 606 -47.65 -0.37 5.63
C GLU A 606 -47.64 -0.64 4.12
N LEU A 607 -48.39 -1.62 3.63
CA LEU A 607 -48.45 -2.03 2.24
C LEU A 607 -48.80 -0.89 1.27
N PRO A 608 -49.76 0.00 1.53
CA PRO A 608 -50.05 1.13 0.65
C PRO A 608 -48.86 2.07 0.46
N SER A 609 -48.05 2.27 1.49
CA SER A 609 -46.87 3.15 1.42
C SER A 609 -45.77 2.54 0.56
N LEU A 610 -45.53 1.23 0.63
CA LEU A 610 -44.59 0.49 -0.19
C LEU A 610 -45.04 0.53 -1.67
N ILE A 611 -46.33 0.32 -1.97
CA ILE A 611 -46.90 0.38 -3.31
C ILE A 611 -46.75 1.81 -3.88
N ALA A 612 -47.05 2.83 -3.07
CA ALA A 612 -46.88 4.24 -3.49
C ALA A 612 -45.41 4.56 -3.80
N ALA A 613 -44.44 4.02 -3.06
CA ALA A 613 -43.03 4.17 -3.36
C ALA A 613 -42.61 3.47 -4.67
N ALA A 614 -43.31 2.38 -5.05
CA ALA A 614 -43.08 1.69 -6.32
C ALA A 614 -43.49 2.52 -7.54
N GLN A 615 -44.21 3.64 -7.39
CA GLN A 615 -44.41 4.61 -8.48
C GLN A 615 -43.11 5.27 -8.92
N ARG A 616 -42.09 5.34 -8.04
CA ARG A 616 -40.83 6.03 -8.27
C ARG A 616 -39.64 5.09 -8.41
N HIS A 617 -39.74 3.86 -7.92
CA HIS A 617 -38.67 2.87 -7.88
C HIS A 617 -39.08 1.56 -8.54
N ASP A 618 -38.11 0.85 -9.16
CA ASP A 618 -38.35 -0.48 -9.75
C ASP A 618 -38.41 -1.58 -8.67
N LEU A 619 -37.61 -1.42 -7.61
CA LEU A 619 -37.61 -2.22 -6.39
C LEU A 619 -37.79 -1.29 -5.23
N VAL A 620 -38.78 -1.56 -4.36
CA VAL A 620 -38.94 -0.94 -3.05
C VAL A 620 -38.64 -1.95 -1.97
N VAL A 621 -37.80 -1.60 -1.03
CA VAL A 621 -37.47 -2.42 0.14
C VAL A 621 -38.05 -1.72 1.38
N GLY A 622 -38.85 -2.41 2.14
CA GLY A 622 -39.28 -1.97 3.45
C GLY A 622 -38.08 -1.95 4.40
N SER A 623 -37.66 -0.78 4.84
CA SER A 623 -36.41 -0.60 5.58
C SER A 623 -36.67 -0.25 7.05
N ARG A 624 -36.00 -0.98 7.91
CA ARG A 624 -36.01 -0.79 9.39
C ARG A 624 -35.02 0.30 9.82
N TYR A 625 -34.12 0.75 8.93
CA TYR A 625 -32.90 1.53 9.26
C TYR A 625 -32.82 2.92 8.61
N ILE A 626 -33.92 3.36 7.99
CA ILE A 626 -34.08 4.75 7.50
C ILE A 626 -34.95 5.56 8.46
N PRO A 627 -34.95 6.89 8.39
CA PRO A 627 -35.83 7.73 9.21
C PRO A 627 -37.32 7.30 9.09
N GLY A 628 -37.98 7.04 10.19
CA GLY A 628 -39.34 6.51 10.24
C GLY A 628 -39.43 4.98 10.33
N GLY A 629 -38.32 4.26 10.08
CA GLY A 629 -38.29 2.80 10.28
C GLY A 629 -37.93 2.42 11.70
N ALA A 630 -38.47 1.28 12.18
CA ALA A 630 -38.24 0.79 13.53
C ALA A 630 -38.14 -0.74 13.60
N VAL A 631 -37.52 -1.22 14.67
CA VAL A 631 -37.52 -2.63 15.07
C VAL A 631 -38.00 -2.68 16.51
N THR A 632 -39.04 -3.44 16.77
CA THR A 632 -39.58 -3.67 18.14
C THR A 632 -39.18 -5.07 18.61
N ASP A 633 -39.04 -5.22 19.93
CA ASP A 633 -38.87 -6.49 20.63
C ASP A 633 -37.55 -7.25 20.37
N TRP A 634 -36.58 -6.67 19.62
CA TRP A 634 -35.24 -7.25 19.45
C TRP A 634 -34.26 -6.82 20.54
N SER A 635 -33.38 -7.74 20.95
CA SER A 635 -32.25 -7.41 21.80
C SER A 635 -31.28 -6.44 21.11
N ARG A 636 -30.63 -5.58 21.88
CA ARG A 636 -29.64 -4.61 21.34
C ARG A 636 -28.51 -5.28 20.53
N SER A 637 -28.08 -6.47 20.94
CA SER A 637 -27.06 -7.27 20.22
C SER A 637 -27.57 -7.74 18.86
N ARG A 638 -28.83 -8.18 18.74
CA ARG A 638 -29.44 -8.60 17.48
C ARG A 638 -29.61 -7.41 16.51
N VAL A 639 -30.00 -6.25 17.01
CA VAL A 639 -30.04 -5.01 16.21
C VAL A 639 -28.67 -4.61 15.72
N ALA A 640 -27.63 -4.66 16.59
CA ALA A 640 -26.26 -4.33 16.23
C ALA A 640 -25.70 -5.28 15.17
N LEU A 641 -25.95 -6.59 15.31
CA LEU A 641 -25.54 -7.61 14.33
C LEU A 641 -26.21 -7.37 12.97
N SER A 642 -27.52 -7.11 12.95
CA SER A 642 -28.27 -6.86 11.72
C SER A 642 -27.81 -5.57 11.03
N ARG A 643 -27.60 -4.47 11.77
CA ARG A 643 -27.05 -3.21 11.23
C ARG A 643 -25.62 -3.40 10.70
N GLY A 644 -24.79 -4.14 11.44
CA GLY A 644 -23.42 -4.47 11.03
C GLY A 644 -23.39 -5.29 9.74
N GLY A 645 -24.22 -6.32 9.63
CA GLY A 645 -24.36 -7.15 8.42
C GLY A 645 -24.84 -6.35 7.21
N ASN A 646 -25.82 -5.48 7.37
CA ASN A 646 -26.31 -4.59 6.32
C ASN A 646 -25.24 -3.55 5.90
N ALA A 647 -24.51 -2.95 6.85
CA ALA A 647 -23.42 -2.04 6.57
C ALA A 647 -22.28 -2.74 5.80
N TYR A 648 -21.95 -3.97 6.19
CA TYR A 648 -20.99 -4.81 5.50
C TYR A 648 -21.42 -5.15 4.06
N ALA A 649 -22.66 -5.62 3.87
CA ALA A 649 -23.19 -5.93 2.53
C ALA A 649 -23.19 -4.68 1.63
N ARG A 650 -23.62 -3.53 2.18
CA ARG A 650 -23.64 -2.24 1.49
C ARG A 650 -22.24 -1.82 1.07
N PHE A 651 -21.25 -1.95 1.96
CA PHE A 651 -19.84 -1.65 1.68
C PHE A 651 -19.26 -2.60 0.63
N MET A 652 -19.46 -3.91 0.82
CA MET A 652 -18.88 -4.93 -0.07
C MET A 652 -19.48 -4.92 -1.48
N LEU A 653 -20.78 -4.69 -1.62
CA LEU A 653 -21.50 -4.77 -2.89
C LEU A 653 -21.82 -3.41 -3.51
N GLY A 654 -21.64 -2.31 -2.78
CA GLY A 654 -21.94 -0.96 -3.23
C GLY A 654 -23.44 -0.67 -3.36
N LEU A 655 -24.25 -1.25 -2.49
CA LEU A 655 -25.71 -1.11 -2.54
C LEU A 655 -26.16 0.31 -2.14
N PRO A 656 -27.22 0.85 -2.77
CA PRO A 656 -27.71 2.20 -2.49
C PRO A 656 -28.62 2.26 -1.25
N ILE A 657 -28.99 1.13 -0.66
CA ILE A 657 -30.00 1.00 0.41
C ILE A 657 -29.36 0.62 1.76
N HIS A 658 -30.10 0.87 2.86
CA HIS A 658 -29.64 0.62 4.23
C HIS A 658 -30.02 -0.76 4.76
N ASP A 659 -31.11 -1.36 4.22
CA ASP A 659 -31.63 -2.65 4.66
C ASP A 659 -31.77 -3.66 3.51
N ALA A 660 -30.67 -4.33 3.18
CA ALA A 660 -30.64 -5.34 2.12
C ALA A 660 -31.20 -6.71 2.56
N THR A 661 -31.50 -6.88 3.85
CA THR A 661 -31.94 -8.15 4.44
C THR A 661 -33.44 -8.22 4.76
N SER A 662 -34.16 -7.11 4.60
CA SER A 662 -35.62 -7.10 4.80
C SER A 662 -36.34 -7.94 3.75
N GLY A 663 -37.31 -8.71 4.14
CA GLY A 663 -38.18 -9.53 3.28
C GLY A 663 -39.47 -8.83 2.82
N TYR A 664 -39.77 -7.61 3.27
CA TYR A 664 -40.93 -6.86 2.83
C TYR A 664 -40.59 -6.00 1.63
N ARG A 665 -41.02 -6.39 0.40
CA ARG A 665 -40.56 -5.78 -0.84
C ARG A 665 -41.63 -5.70 -1.90
N VAL A 666 -41.52 -4.69 -2.77
CA VAL A 666 -42.38 -4.53 -3.95
C VAL A 666 -41.50 -4.49 -5.22
N TYR A 667 -41.74 -5.38 -6.14
CA TYR A 667 -41.06 -5.53 -7.41
C TYR A 667 -41.97 -5.14 -8.56
N ARG A 668 -41.53 -4.24 -9.45
CA ARG A 668 -42.20 -4.04 -10.72
C ARG A 668 -42.00 -5.21 -11.65
N ARG A 669 -43.01 -5.53 -12.47
CA ARG A 669 -43.00 -6.61 -13.45
C ARG A 669 -41.75 -6.64 -14.32
N VAL A 670 -41.34 -5.47 -14.84
CA VAL A 670 -40.17 -5.35 -15.74
C VAL A 670 -38.88 -5.76 -15.04
N LEU A 671 -38.72 -5.43 -13.77
CA LEU A 671 -37.58 -5.89 -12.95
C LEU A 671 -37.66 -7.38 -12.70
N LEU A 672 -38.84 -7.88 -12.33
CA LEU A 672 -39.05 -9.28 -12.01
C LEU A 672 -38.72 -10.18 -13.19
N ASP A 673 -39.23 -9.84 -14.41
CA ASP A 673 -38.86 -10.52 -15.65
C ASP A 673 -37.34 -10.56 -15.88
N ALA A 674 -36.65 -9.47 -15.62
CA ALA A 674 -35.20 -9.39 -15.81
C ALA A 674 -34.42 -10.23 -14.78
N LEU A 675 -34.90 -10.31 -13.53
CA LEU A 675 -34.29 -11.09 -12.45
C LEU A 675 -34.40 -12.59 -12.68
N LEU A 676 -35.56 -13.06 -13.16
CA LEU A 676 -35.86 -14.49 -13.31
C LEU A 676 -35.18 -15.13 -14.55
N ARG A 677 -34.56 -14.34 -15.43
CA ARG A 677 -33.83 -14.86 -16.60
C ARG A 677 -32.61 -15.70 -16.25
N ARG A 678 -32.12 -15.66 -15.01
CA ARG A 678 -30.97 -16.40 -14.53
C ARG A 678 -31.22 -17.03 -13.18
N PRO A 679 -30.76 -18.24 -12.92
CA PRO A 679 -30.93 -18.89 -11.62
C PRO A 679 -30.24 -18.09 -10.52
N PHE A 680 -30.81 -18.15 -9.32
CA PHE A 680 -30.22 -17.58 -8.11
C PHE A 680 -29.22 -18.57 -7.49
N ALA A 681 -28.21 -18.03 -6.82
CA ALA A 681 -27.14 -18.83 -6.24
C ALA A 681 -27.28 -19.00 -4.72
N ALA A 682 -28.13 -18.19 -4.09
CA ALA A 682 -28.28 -18.14 -2.65
C ALA A 682 -29.68 -18.53 -2.19
N ASP A 683 -29.75 -19.09 -0.98
CA ASP A 683 -30.97 -19.36 -0.21
C ASP A 683 -31.06 -18.42 1.01
N GLY A 684 -32.23 -18.34 1.65
CA GLY A 684 -32.43 -17.58 2.87
C GLY A 684 -32.02 -16.09 2.77
N TYR A 685 -31.27 -15.57 3.73
CA TYR A 685 -30.82 -14.15 3.72
C TYR A 685 -29.91 -13.78 2.56
N GLY A 686 -29.13 -14.73 2.07
CA GLY A 686 -28.31 -14.54 0.88
C GLY A 686 -29.16 -14.21 -0.34
N PHE A 687 -30.31 -14.84 -0.49
CA PHE A 687 -31.25 -14.59 -1.58
C PHE A 687 -31.76 -13.15 -1.58
N GLN A 688 -32.10 -12.61 -0.42
CA GLN A 688 -32.58 -11.23 -0.28
C GLN A 688 -31.50 -10.22 -0.71
N ILE A 689 -30.25 -10.44 -0.32
CA ILE A 689 -29.11 -9.59 -0.71
C ILE A 689 -28.83 -9.74 -2.21
N GLU A 690 -28.95 -10.96 -2.76
CA GLU A 690 -28.72 -11.23 -4.19
C GLU A 690 -29.74 -10.51 -5.07
N LEU A 691 -31.02 -10.50 -4.69
CA LEU A 691 -32.08 -9.77 -5.38
C LEU A 691 -31.77 -8.28 -5.50
N VAL A 692 -31.39 -7.63 -4.39
CA VAL A 692 -31.03 -6.20 -4.38
C VAL A 692 -29.78 -5.96 -5.22
N MET A 693 -28.77 -6.79 -5.06
CA MET A 693 -27.51 -6.66 -5.82
C MET A 693 -27.74 -6.80 -7.32
N ARG A 694 -28.52 -7.79 -7.77
CA ARG A 694 -28.85 -7.99 -9.18
C ARG A 694 -29.67 -6.83 -9.72
N SER A 695 -30.71 -6.38 -9.01
CA SER A 695 -31.53 -5.23 -9.39
C SER A 695 -30.66 -3.98 -9.65
N HIS A 696 -29.84 -3.63 -8.68
CA HIS A 696 -28.93 -2.50 -8.78
C HIS A 696 -27.93 -2.66 -9.96
N ARG A 697 -27.46 -3.87 -10.23
CA ARG A 697 -26.50 -4.15 -11.30
C ARG A 697 -27.09 -4.16 -12.70
N LEU A 698 -28.32 -4.56 -12.81
CA LEU A 698 -29.08 -4.49 -14.06
C LEU A 698 -29.48 -3.03 -14.40
N GLY A 699 -29.16 -2.08 -13.48
CA GLY A 699 -29.42 -0.64 -13.68
C GLY A 699 -30.84 -0.23 -13.30
N PHE A 700 -31.59 -1.08 -12.58
CA PHE A 700 -32.88 -0.75 -12.04
C PHE A 700 -32.76 0.17 -10.82
N ASP A 701 -33.75 1.02 -10.62
CA ASP A 701 -33.79 1.94 -9.50
C ASP A 701 -34.32 1.23 -8.24
N VAL A 702 -33.54 1.29 -7.14
CA VAL A 702 -33.84 0.62 -5.88
C VAL A 702 -34.01 1.68 -4.79
N GLY A 703 -35.23 1.74 -4.22
CA GLY A 703 -35.60 2.66 -3.15
C GLY A 703 -35.95 1.94 -1.86
N GLU A 704 -36.10 2.72 -0.78
CA GLU A 704 -36.53 2.25 0.54
C GLU A 704 -37.77 2.98 0.99
N SER A 705 -38.66 2.26 1.68
CA SER A 705 -39.83 2.81 2.41
C SER A 705 -39.69 2.42 3.88
N PRO A 706 -39.93 3.32 4.85
CA PRO A 706 -39.82 2.97 6.26
C PRO A 706 -40.88 1.93 6.65
N ILE A 707 -40.48 0.95 7.46
CA ILE A 707 -41.38 -0.05 8.06
C ILE A 707 -41.05 -0.24 9.53
N THR A 708 -42.06 -0.72 10.28
CA THR A 708 -41.91 -1.19 11.66
C THR A 708 -41.92 -2.72 11.67
N PHE A 709 -40.79 -3.31 11.93
CA PHE A 709 -40.65 -4.76 12.04
C PHE A 709 -40.89 -5.20 13.49
N ARG A 710 -41.83 -6.11 13.71
CA ARG A 710 -42.15 -6.70 15.02
C ARG A 710 -41.52 -8.09 15.10
N ASP A 711 -41.10 -8.52 16.32
CA ASP A 711 -40.68 -9.92 16.47
C ASP A 711 -41.88 -10.84 16.36
N ARG A 712 -41.70 -12.06 15.91
CA ARG A 712 -42.77 -13.07 15.76
C ARG A 712 -43.54 -13.25 17.05
N GLN A 713 -44.86 -13.27 16.96
CA GLN A 713 -45.71 -13.52 18.12
C GLN A 713 -45.83 -15.02 18.42
N PHE A 714 -45.60 -15.90 17.42
CA PHE A 714 -45.74 -17.36 17.52
C PHE A 714 -44.53 -18.02 16.81
N GLY A 715 -44.03 -19.17 17.36
CA GLY A 715 -42.96 -19.98 16.77
C GLY A 715 -41.54 -19.53 17.12
N GLU A 716 -40.55 -20.38 16.81
CA GLU A 716 -39.14 -20.10 17.05
C GLU A 716 -38.41 -19.49 15.84
N SER A 717 -37.47 -18.61 16.07
CA SER A 717 -36.66 -18.01 15.01
C SER A 717 -35.74 -19.05 14.32
N LYS A 718 -35.90 -19.24 13.02
CA LYS A 718 -35.14 -20.23 12.22
C LYS A 718 -33.73 -19.74 11.82
N ILE A 719 -33.23 -18.64 12.43
CA ILE A 719 -31.90 -18.07 12.12
C ILE A 719 -30.80 -18.88 12.82
N SER A 720 -30.06 -19.69 12.08
CA SER A 720 -28.88 -20.38 12.60
C SER A 720 -27.61 -19.57 12.36
N ARG A 721 -26.58 -19.80 13.21
CA ARG A 721 -25.22 -19.19 13.00
C ARG A 721 -24.63 -19.54 11.63
N GLY A 722 -24.97 -20.72 11.08
CA GLY A 722 -24.54 -21.15 9.74
C GLY A 722 -25.05 -20.25 8.63
N ILE A 723 -26.31 -19.81 8.68
CA ILE A 723 -26.92 -18.92 7.67
C ILE A 723 -26.22 -17.54 7.65
N VAL A 724 -25.82 -17.03 8.81
CA VAL A 724 -25.10 -15.75 8.90
C VAL A 724 -23.71 -15.85 8.30
N VAL A 725 -22.97 -16.92 8.59
CA VAL A 725 -21.63 -17.18 8.05
C VAL A 725 -21.68 -17.37 6.54
N GLU A 726 -22.65 -18.12 6.04
CA GLU A 726 -22.88 -18.33 4.61
C GLU A 726 -23.16 -16.99 3.89
N ALA A 727 -24.05 -16.17 4.42
CA ALA A 727 -24.38 -14.87 3.85
C ALA A 727 -23.13 -13.95 3.80
N LEU A 728 -22.33 -13.91 4.86
CA LEU A 728 -21.08 -13.15 4.91
C LEU A 728 -20.08 -13.66 3.87
N TRP A 729 -19.90 -14.97 3.73
CA TRP A 729 -19.02 -15.57 2.75
C TRP A 729 -19.46 -15.25 1.31
N MET A 730 -20.77 -15.37 1.01
CA MET A 730 -21.32 -15.04 -0.30
C MET A 730 -21.17 -13.57 -0.64
N VAL A 731 -21.43 -12.66 0.31
CA VAL A 731 -21.23 -11.22 0.15
C VAL A 731 -19.75 -10.91 -0.13
N THR A 732 -18.83 -11.56 0.58
CA THR A 732 -17.38 -11.41 0.36
C THR A 732 -17.00 -11.89 -1.04
N ARG A 733 -17.45 -13.09 -1.43
CA ARG A 733 -17.19 -13.68 -2.75
C ARG A 733 -17.74 -12.78 -3.86
N TRP A 734 -19.00 -12.38 -3.79
CA TRP A 734 -19.60 -11.47 -4.78
C TRP A 734 -18.83 -10.14 -4.81
N GLY A 735 -18.49 -9.58 -3.66
CA GLY A 735 -17.70 -8.37 -3.56
C GLY A 735 -16.34 -8.50 -4.26
N ALA A 736 -15.66 -9.63 -4.12
CA ALA A 736 -14.42 -9.94 -4.80
C ALA A 736 -14.63 -10.12 -6.33
N GLU A 737 -15.62 -10.90 -6.73
CA GLU A 737 -15.95 -11.08 -8.16
C GLU A 737 -16.27 -9.76 -8.85
N LEU A 738 -16.94 -8.84 -8.15
CA LEU A 738 -17.30 -7.53 -8.64
C LEU A 738 -16.08 -6.62 -8.85
N ARG A 739 -15.00 -6.84 -8.10
CA ARG A 739 -13.77 -6.02 -8.13
C ARG A 739 -12.74 -6.55 -9.11
N PHE A 740 -12.57 -7.88 -9.15
CA PHE A 740 -11.44 -8.51 -9.82
C PHE A 740 -11.81 -9.18 -11.16
N ARG A 741 -13.10 -9.43 -11.47
CA ARG A 741 -13.51 -10.00 -12.75
C ARG A 741 -13.99 -8.92 -13.73
N THR A 742 -13.47 -8.94 -14.95
CA THR A 742 -13.84 -8.02 -16.05
C THR A 742 -15.25 -8.31 -16.59
N ARG A 743 -15.74 -9.52 -16.42
CA ARG A 743 -17.13 -9.93 -16.71
C ARG A 743 -17.60 -10.84 -15.57
N PRO A 744 -18.28 -10.33 -14.55
CA PRO A 744 -18.89 -11.19 -13.55
C PRO A 744 -19.94 -12.09 -14.20
N ARG A 745 -20.00 -13.37 -13.78
CA ARG A 745 -21.03 -14.34 -14.21
C ARG A 745 -22.39 -14.11 -13.54
N ILE A 746 -22.66 -12.89 -13.09
CA ILE A 746 -23.89 -12.51 -12.38
C ILE A 746 -24.88 -11.89 -13.35
#